data_5b72a184fc1778cc74d396eda1c01045
#
_entry.id   5b72a184fc1778cc74d396eda1c01045
#
_cell.length_a   1.000
_cell.length_b   1.000
_cell.length_c   1.000
_cell.angle_alpha   90.00
_cell.angle_beta   90.00
_cell.angle_gamma   90.00
#
_symmetry.space_group_name_H-M   'P 1'
#
loop_
_entity.id
_entity.type
_entity.pdbx_description
1 polymer ?
#
loop_
_entity_poly.entity_id
_entity_poly.type
_entity_poly.pdbx_seq_one_letter_code
_entity_poly.pdbx_strand_id
1 'polypeptide(L)'
;MTSISSSYKPLKTRIFLFVWLFLSNFGLFSQKSPYIITDQFGYRPSSTKIAVIRDPQIGYDASEAYNPGSNFSVIKFSDGSEVYSSSIKAWNNANTDPISGDKVWHFDFSSVTEPGEYYIMDKTSQQKSFNFKIHEDVYTKVLKAAVKSFYYQRSGFEKKAIFAGSNWADGASHIGNLQDQNCRPYNAKTDASKSKDLSGGWYDAGDYNKYTSWTASYVVSLLQSFEENPDVWTDDYQIPESGNGIPDLLDEVLFGLEWLKKMQQSDGGCLSIVGCAYGTPPSASVGQSVYGPASTFATLKCAGAFAYASLILRKYPQFQAIADNYSSRSESAWKWADDHPNVLFPNNSSSNGSQGVGAGNQETDDLGRITAKLGAALYLYRATSKSTYKTYFENNYMEMPLFKWSTYISQYFFESQDILFQYTLLPDHTPSISNSIKSATLAAAKKSGDFADAILNDKDPYFSFIKDYNWGSNQYKSIYGNVFYSLSKLNIDPGNHSKYLDAAESYIHYIHGVNPFGMVYLSNMKSIGADKGITQFYHSWFADGSKWDQEGVSMYGPAPGFLAGGPNTSYSVDGCCPNNCGSAQNNAICTSQVLSPPLNQPAMKAYKDFNNSWPLNSWAISENSNGYQVAYIRLLSKFVGSGSSVNSTEYTTIQQKFTVYPNPTNGVLTIKVNDQIAYDMCILDLSGTIIHKDKIASTATIDLENYPSGIYIISLSDGRNEWREKVVR
;
A
#
# COMPACT_ATOMS: atom_id res chain seq x y z
N MET A 1 71.26 54.97 -20.78
CA MET A 1 72.62 54.43 -20.94
C MET A 1 72.52 52.93 -21.10
N THR A 2 73.15 52.53 -22.24
CA THR A 2 73.60 51.22 -22.65
C THR A 2 72.61 50.07 -22.73
N SER A 3 72.19 49.83 -23.97
CA SER A 3 71.65 48.62 -24.57
C SER A 3 72.65 47.49 -24.53
N ILE A 4 72.16 46.23 -24.32
CA ILE A 4 72.86 45.05 -24.81
C ILE A 4 71.81 44.21 -25.50
N SER A 5 71.96 44.07 -26.80
CA SER A 5 71.24 43.13 -27.68
C SER A 5 71.86 41.74 -27.56
N SER A 6 71.07 40.71 -27.39
CA SER A 6 71.53 39.33 -27.64
C SER A 6 70.55 38.66 -28.55
N SER A 7 71.05 38.35 -29.74
CA SER A 7 70.37 37.60 -30.79
C SER A 7 70.32 36.11 -30.46
N TYR A 8 69.12 35.52 -30.51
CA TYR A 8 68.94 34.08 -30.54
C TYR A 8 68.31 33.66 -31.87
N LYS A 9 68.97 32.73 -32.56
CA LYS A 9 68.50 32.05 -33.77
C LYS A 9 67.46 30.98 -33.41
N PRO A 10 66.43 30.82 -34.21
CA PRO A 10 65.44 29.70 -33.92
C PRO A 10 66.00 28.39 -34.43
N LEU A 11 66.03 27.43 -33.50
CA LEU A 11 66.26 26.02 -33.79
C LEU A 11 64.93 25.41 -34.31
N LYS A 12 64.94 24.91 -35.56
CA LYS A 12 63.81 24.19 -36.15
C LYS A 12 63.74 22.79 -35.57
N THR A 13 62.86 22.59 -34.57
CA THR A 13 62.51 21.25 -34.08
C THR A 13 61.29 20.78 -34.84
N ARG A 14 61.48 19.71 -35.64
CA ARG A 14 60.36 18.97 -36.27
C ARG A 14 59.68 18.17 -35.19
N ILE A 15 58.46 18.59 -34.81
CA ILE A 15 57.56 17.81 -33.97
C ILE A 15 56.85 16.77 -34.87
N PHE A 16 57.17 15.50 -34.71
CA PHE A 16 56.37 14.38 -35.24
C PHE A 16 55.12 14.28 -34.38
N LEU A 17 53.96 14.63 -34.95
CA LEU A 17 52.68 14.43 -34.33
C LEU A 17 52.31 12.93 -34.44
N PHE A 18 52.57 12.12 -33.40
CA PHE A 18 51.96 10.82 -33.25
C PHE A 18 50.49 11.01 -32.84
N VAL A 19 49.58 10.91 -33.79
CA VAL A 19 48.13 10.80 -33.50
C VAL A 19 47.91 9.38 -32.99
N TRP A 20 47.87 9.23 -31.65
CA TRP A 20 47.30 8.04 -31.03
C TRP A 20 45.80 8.12 -31.16
N LEU A 21 45.21 7.36 -32.10
CA LEU A 21 43.79 7.04 -32.07
C LEU A 21 43.54 6.16 -30.83
N PHE A 22 43.13 6.78 -29.75
CA PHE A 22 42.42 6.10 -28.69
C PHE A 22 41.02 5.78 -29.25
N LEU A 23 40.88 4.59 -29.80
CA LEU A 23 39.58 3.91 -29.90
C LEU A 23 39.14 3.65 -28.45
N SER A 24 38.56 4.66 -27.80
CA SER A 24 37.73 4.45 -26.65
C SER A 24 36.54 3.62 -27.11
N ASN A 25 36.59 2.32 -26.83
CA ASN A 25 35.39 1.52 -26.73
C ASN A 25 34.54 2.14 -25.60
N PHE A 26 33.81 3.21 -25.92
CA PHE A 26 32.60 3.52 -25.17
C PHE A 26 31.69 2.33 -25.44
N GLY A 27 31.65 1.37 -24.52
CA GLY A 27 30.55 0.49 -24.40
C GLY A 27 29.31 1.37 -24.40
N LEU A 28 28.55 1.36 -25.47
CA LEU A 28 27.21 1.92 -25.52
C LEU A 28 26.43 1.19 -24.43
N PHE A 29 26.43 1.75 -23.21
CA PHE A 29 25.40 1.38 -22.24
C PHE A 29 24.08 1.74 -22.91
N SER A 30 23.40 0.74 -23.45
CA SER A 30 22.09 0.90 -24.07
C SER A 30 21.19 1.55 -23.01
N GLN A 31 20.77 2.77 -23.30
CA GLN A 31 19.88 3.54 -22.42
C GLN A 31 18.56 2.79 -22.28
N LYS A 32 18.05 2.67 -21.05
CA LYS A 32 16.73 2.10 -20.80
C LYS A 32 15.67 2.96 -21.48
N SER A 33 14.83 2.32 -22.27
CA SER A 33 13.85 2.98 -23.11
C SER A 33 12.57 3.34 -22.33
N PRO A 34 12.03 4.54 -22.44
CA PRO A 34 10.72 4.88 -21.90
C PRO A 34 9.55 4.36 -22.76
N TYR A 35 9.86 3.63 -23.85
CA TYR A 35 8.87 3.15 -24.82
C TYR A 35 8.58 1.65 -24.70
N ILE A 36 9.43 0.90 -23.98
CA ILE A 36 9.28 -0.55 -23.74
C ILE A 36 8.94 -0.75 -22.27
N ILE A 37 7.67 -0.89 -21.99
CA ILE A 37 7.10 -0.81 -20.65
C ILE A 37 6.82 -2.22 -20.11
N THR A 38 7.33 -2.49 -18.89
CA THR A 38 7.15 -3.76 -18.16
C THR A 38 6.84 -3.46 -16.70
N ASP A 39 6.31 -4.44 -15.97
CA ASP A 39 6.33 -4.41 -14.51
C ASP A 39 7.79 -4.41 -14.05
N GLN A 40 8.21 -3.39 -13.31
CA GLN A 40 9.62 -3.21 -12.95
C GLN A 40 10.06 -4.17 -11.84
N PHE A 41 9.15 -4.65 -11.00
CA PHE A 41 9.46 -5.72 -10.05
C PHE A 41 9.52 -7.07 -10.76
N GLY A 42 8.62 -7.30 -11.72
CA GLY A 42 8.59 -8.48 -12.56
C GLY A 42 7.27 -9.22 -12.55
N TYR A 43 7.34 -10.52 -12.84
CA TYR A 43 6.18 -11.36 -13.09
C TYR A 43 6.35 -12.71 -12.38
N ARG A 44 5.24 -13.31 -11.94
CA ARG A 44 5.26 -14.72 -11.53
C ARG A 44 5.43 -15.61 -12.77
N PRO A 45 6.05 -16.79 -12.66
CA PRO A 45 6.18 -17.73 -13.78
C PRO A 45 4.85 -18.04 -14.48
N SER A 46 3.78 -18.18 -13.70
CA SER A 46 2.42 -18.51 -14.17
C SER A 46 1.62 -17.33 -14.71
N SER A 47 2.07 -16.08 -14.53
CA SER A 47 1.35 -14.88 -14.99
C SER A 47 1.32 -14.76 -16.50
N THR A 48 0.27 -14.12 -17.02
CA THR A 48 0.30 -13.53 -18.36
C THR A 48 1.30 -12.36 -18.36
N LYS A 49 2.29 -12.40 -19.25
CA LYS A 49 3.40 -11.44 -19.32
C LYS A 49 3.39 -10.70 -20.65
N ILE A 50 2.94 -9.45 -20.62
CA ILE A 50 2.86 -8.60 -21.81
C ILE A 50 3.65 -7.32 -21.55
N ALA A 51 4.64 -7.05 -22.42
CA ALA A 51 5.26 -5.74 -22.46
C ALA A 51 4.43 -4.82 -23.38
N VAL A 52 4.19 -3.61 -22.91
CA VAL A 52 3.53 -2.55 -23.67
C VAL A 52 4.59 -1.73 -24.38
N ILE A 53 4.51 -1.69 -25.70
CA ILE A 53 5.39 -0.88 -26.56
C ILE A 53 4.59 0.35 -26.99
N ARG A 54 5.09 1.55 -26.67
CA ARG A 54 4.34 2.79 -26.91
C ARG A 54 5.08 3.76 -27.81
N ASP A 55 4.30 4.47 -28.62
CA ASP A 55 4.73 5.63 -29.39
C ASP A 55 3.83 6.82 -29.03
N PRO A 56 4.34 7.81 -28.26
CA PRO A 56 3.55 8.94 -27.79
C PRO A 56 3.07 9.81 -28.94
N GLN A 57 1.77 10.15 -28.98
CA GLN A 57 1.17 11.00 -30.00
C GLN A 57 0.53 12.27 -29.42
N ILE A 58 0.00 12.16 -28.18
CA ILE A 58 -0.70 13.23 -27.48
C ILE A 58 -0.18 13.31 -26.05
N GLY A 59 0.01 14.51 -25.55
CA GLY A 59 0.45 14.79 -24.18
C GLY A 59 1.83 15.41 -24.13
N TYR A 60 2.39 15.48 -22.94
CA TYR A 60 3.66 16.17 -22.65
C TYR A 60 4.87 15.60 -23.42
N ASP A 61 4.79 14.34 -23.80
CA ASP A 61 5.79 13.55 -24.49
C ASP A 61 5.51 13.33 -25.98
N ALA A 62 4.52 14.03 -26.56
CA ALA A 62 4.10 13.87 -27.96
C ALA A 62 5.21 14.20 -29.00
N SER A 63 6.26 14.91 -28.60
CA SER A 63 7.44 15.16 -29.44
C SER A 63 8.46 14.02 -29.41
N GLU A 64 8.29 13.03 -28.54
CA GLU A 64 9.20 11.89 -28.34
C GLU A 64 8.73 10.71 -29.18
N ALA A 65 8.92 10.77 -30.51
CA ALA A 65 8.48 9.71 -31.40
C ALA A 65 9.32 8.43 -31.25
N TYR A 66 8.64 7.28 -31.21
CA TYR A 66 9.26 5.97 -31.25
C TYR A 66 8.62 5.11 -32.33
N ASN A 67 9.44 4.65 -33.28
CA ASN A 67 9.00 3.72 -34.31
C ASN A 67 9.55 2.33 -33.99
N PRO A 68 8.75 1.42 -33.36
CA PRO A 68 9.23 0.11 -32.98
C PRO A 68 9.59 -0.76 -34.17
N GLY A 69 10.62 -1.59 -34.00
CA GLY A 69 10.89 -2.70 -34.90
C GLY A 69 9.78 -3.76 -34.87
N SER A 70 9.75 -4.64 -35.85
CA SER A 70 8.74 -5.71 -35.87
C SER A 70 8.99 -6.85 -34.88
N ASN A 71 10.26 -7.07 -34.48
CA ASN A 71 10.67 -8.19 -33.65
C ASN A 71 11.35 -7.73 -32.37
N PHE A 72 10.89 -8.31 -31.27
CA PHE A 72 11.42 -8.09 -29.92
C PHE A 72 11.94 -9.40 -29.34
N SER A 73 12.85 -9.30 -28.39
CA SER A 73 13.45 -10.45 -27.70
C SER A 73 13.41 -10.27 -26.19
N VAL A 74 13.25 -11.39 -25.46
CA VAL A 74 13.55 -11.49 -24.04
C VAL A 74 14.98 -11.94 -23.90
N ILE A 75 15.78 -11.14 -23.22
CA ILE A 75 17.20 -11.38 -23.01
C ILE A 75 17.43 -11.66 -21.51
N LYS A 76 18.14 -12.76 -21.23
CA LYS A 76 18.56 -13.09 -19.85
C LYS A 76 19.67 -12.13 -19.43
N PHE A 77 19.48 -11.48 -18.27
CA PHE A 77 20.43 -10.44 -17.83
C PHE A 77 21.81 -11.00 -17.47
N SER A 78 21.85 -12.22 -16.91
CA SER A 78 23.09 -12.82 -16.38
C SER A 78 24.15 -13.12 -17.43
N ASP A 79 23.76 -13.46 -18.66
CA ASP A 79 24.67 -13.91 -19.72
C ASP A 79 24.40 -13.29 -21.11
N GLY A 80 23.35 -12.45 -21.21
CA GLY A 80 22.96 -11.80 -22.46
C GLY A 80 22.33 -12.73 -23.50
N SER A 81 21.97 -13.96 -23.13
CA SER A 81 21.35 -14.93 -24.05
C SER A 81 19.90 -14.53 -24.38
N GLU A 82 19.53 -14.69 -25.66
CA GLU A 82 18.16 -14.57 -26.11
C GLU A 82 17.40 -15.86 -25.74
N VAL A 83 16.36 -15.73 -24.88
CA VAL A 83 15.56 -16.88 -24.43
C VAL A 83 14.21 -16.97 -25.17
N TYR A 84 13.75 -15.88 -25.76
CA TYR A 84 12.51 -15.82 -26.51
C TYR A 84 12.55 -14.67 -27.52
N SER A 85 11.90 -14.86 -28.66
CA SER A 85 11.75 -13.81 -29.67
C SER A 85 10.43 -13.97 -30.42
N SER A 86 9.74 -12.86 -30.65
CA SER A 86 8.48 -12.82 -31.39
C SER A 86 8.26 -11.44 -32.03
N SER A 87 7.30 -11.36 -32.92
CA SER A 87 6.79 -10.09 -33.42
C SER A 87 5.83 -9.44 -32.42
N ILE A 88 5.77 -8.11 -32.45
CA ILE A 88 4.77 -7.34 -31.69
C ILE A 88 3.43 -7.31 -32.43
N LYS A 89 2.34 -7.17 -31.67
CA LYS A 89 0.98 -7.06 -32.19
C LYS A 89 0.45 -5.64 -31.96
N ALA A 90 0.06 -4.96 -33.05
CA ALA A 90 -0.56 -3.63 -32.91
C ALA A 90 -1.91 -3.72 -32.19
N TRP A 91 -2.09 -2.92 -31.16
CA TRP A 91 -3.39 -2.69 -30.55
C TRP A 91 -4.23 -1.78 -31.46
N ASN A 92 -5.50 -2.10 -31.63
CA ASN A 92 -6.47 -1.30 -32.40
C ASN A 92 -5.89 -0.77 -33.76
N ASN A 93 -5.18 -1.64 -34.50
CA ASN A 93 -4.50 -1.29 -35.74
C ASN A 93 -3.53 -0.11 -35.67
N ALA A 94 -2.86 0.06 -34.52
CA ALA A 94 -1.97 1.18 -34.20
C ALA A 94 -2.66 2.57 -34.25
N ASN A 95 -3.96 2.63 -34.01
CA ASN A 95 -4.64 3.89 -33.79
C ASN A 95 -4.24 4.44 -32.41
N THR A 96 -4.20 5.75 -32.30
CA THR A 96 -3.90 6.42 -31.02
C THR A 96 -5.04 6.18 -30.03
N ASP A 97 -4.72 5.67 -28.85
CA ASP A 97 -5.64 5.59 -27.72
C ASP A 97 -5.87 6.98 -27.12
N PRO A 98 -7.12 7.48 -27.03
CA PRO A 98 -7.38 8.83 -26.50
C PRO A 98 -7.13 8.95 -25.01
N ILE A 99 -7.12 7.84 -24.25
CA ILE A 99 -6.97 7.84 -22.79
C ILE A 99 -5.49 7.94 -22.38
N SER A 100 -4.60 7.23 -23.09
CA SER A 100 -3.15 7.33 -22.88
C SER A 100 -2.47 8.35 -23.79
N GLY A 101 -3.05 8.66 -24.95
CA GLY A 101 -2.43 9.48 -26.00
C GLY A 101 -1.33 8.75 -26.77
N ASP A 102 -1.28 7.43 -26.71
CA ASP A 102 -0.23 6.62 -27.33
C ASP A 102 -0.78 5.75 -28.47
N LYS A 103 0.04 5.48 -29.46
CA LYS A 103 -0.07 4.26 -30.27
C LYS A 103 0.60 3.14 -29.51
N VAL A 104 0.00 1.95 -29.53
CA VAL A 104 0.46 0.84 -28.69
C VAL A 104 0.59 -0.47 -29.46
N TRP A 105 1.61 -1.22 -29.14
CA TRP A 105 1.81 -2.61 -29.53
C TRP A 105 2.05 -3.46 -28.29
N HIS A 106 1.71 -4.73 -28.37
CA HIS A 106 1.91 -5.71 -27.31
C HIS A 106 2.98 -6.72 -27.73
N PHE A 107 3.89 -7.03 -26.81
CA PHE A 107 4.84 -8.13 -26.93
C PHE A 107 4.52 -9.15 -25.86
N ASP A 108 3.91 -10.26 -26.23
CA ASP A 108 3.56 -11.36 -25.34
C ASP A 108 4.75 -12.31 -25.19
N PHE A 109 5.23 -12.45 -23.97
CA PHE A 109 6.30 -13.36 -23.58
C PHE A 109 5.89 -14.31 -22.43
N SER A 110 4.58 -14.59 -22.32
CA SER A 110 4.00 -15.42 -21.27
C SER A 110 4.61 -16.83 -21.21
N SER A 111 5.11 -17.34 -22.34
CA SER A 111 5.80 -18.63 -22.42
C SER A 111 7.17 -18.67 -21.73
N VAL A 112 7.77 -17.52 -21.38
CA VAL A 112 9.01 -17.47 -20.59
C VAL A 112 8.66 -17.64 -19.13
N THR A 113 8.92 -18.82 -18.57
CA THR A 113 8.55 -19.21 -17.21
C THR A 113 9.74 -19.48 -16.29
N GLU A 114 10.94 -19.59 -16.86
CA GLU A 114 12.16 -19.88 -16.12
C GLU A 114 12.48 -18.73 -15.15
N PRO A 115 12.72 -19.01 -13.88
CA PRO A 115 13.12 -17.98 -12.91
C PRO A 115 14.44 -17.31 -13.31
N GLY A 116 14.49 -15.98 -13.22
CA GLY A 116 15.67 -15.21 -13.59
C GLY A 116 15.41 -13.71 -13.66
N GLU A 117 16.44 -12.96 -14.03
CA GLU A 117 16.36 -11.54 -14.33
C GLU A 117 16.49 -11.35 -15.85
N TYR A 118 15.62 -10.49 -16.42
CA TYR A 118 15.44 -10.33 -17.85
C TYR A 118 15.24 -8.86 -18.22
N TYR A 119 15.40 -8.58 -19.50
CA TYR A 119 14.92 -7.34 -20.13
C TYR A 119 14.38 -7.65 -21.53
N ILE A 120 13.50 -6.75 -22.02
CA ILE A 120 12.99 -6.81 -23.41
C ILE A 120 13.88 -5.91 -24.27
N MET A 121 14.18 -6.36 -25.49
CA MET A 121 14.99 -5.61 -26.46
C MET A 121 14.29 -5.54 -27.82
N ASP A 122 14.17 -4.36 -28.38
CA ASP A 122 13.84 -4.15 -29.79
C ASP A 122 15.07 -4.51 -30.65
N LYS A 123 14.94 -5.52 -31.49
CA LYS A 123 16.06 -5.99 -32.36
C LYS A 123 16.52 -4.95 -33.39
N THR A 124 15.63 -4.02 -33.76
CA THR A 124 15.92 -3.01 -34.79
C THR A 124 16.62 -1.80 -34.17
N SER A 125 16.05 -1.21 -33.15
CA SER A 125 16.57 0.01 -32.51
C SER A 125 17.58 -0.25 -31.40
N GLN A 126 17.73 -1.51 -30.96
CA GLN A 126 18.55 -1.94 -29.81
C GLN A 126 18.14 -1.25 -28.49
N GLN A 127 16.96 -0.68 -28.40
CA GLN A 127 16.42 -0.12 -27.16
C GLN A 127 15.98 -1.25 -26.22
N LYS A 128 16.13 -1.03 -24.91
CA LYS A 128 15.87 -2.02 -23.85
C LYS A 128 14.87 -1.49 -22.84
N SER A 129 14.02 -2.39 -22.33
CA SER A 129 13.20 -2.10 -21.15
C SER A 129 14.04 -1.89 -19.88
N PHE A 130 13.42 -1.53 -18.79
CA PHE A 130 13.96 -1.80 -17.46
C PHE A 130 14.14 -3.31 -17.27
N ASN A 131 15.07 -3.68 -16.36
CA ASN A 131 15.19 -5.07 -15.95
C ASN A 131 13.97 -5.45 -15.11
N PHE A 132 13.57 -6.71 -15.20
CA PHE A 132 12.51 -7.29 -14.39
C PHE A 132 12.84 -8.74 -14.02
N LYS A 133 12.19 -9.26 -13.01
CA LYS A 133 12.38 -10.65 -12.57
C LYS A 133 11.20 -11.52 -13.01
N ILE A 134 11.47 -12.80 -13.23
CA ILE A 134 10.43 -13.84 -13.25
C ILE A 134 10.72 -14.72 -12.05
N HIS A 135 9.83 -14.70 -11.04
CA HIS A 135 9.98 -15.48 -9.81
C HIS A 135 8.67 -15.56 -9.04
N GLU A 136 8.43 -16.67 -8.32
CA GLU A 136 7.18 -16.84 -7.55
C GLU A 136 7.03 -15.81 -6.41
N ASP A 137 8.13 -15.38 -5.80
CA ASP A 137 8.14 -14.44 -4.68
C ASP A 137 8.34 -12.97 -5.08
N VAL A 138 8.19 -12.66 -6.37
CA VAL A 138 8.52 -11.35 -6.96
C VAL A 138 7.86 -10.17 -6.21
N TYR A 139 6.69 -10.36 -5.65
CA TYR A 139 5.93 -9.32 -4.94
C TYR A 139 6.08 -9.34 -3.42
N THR A 140 6.76 -10.33 -2.83
CA THR A 140 6.85 -10.47 -1.37
C THR A 140 7.45 -9.24 -0.69
N LYS A 141 8.58 -8.72 -1.20
CA LYS A 141 9.21 -7.51 -0.64
C LYS A 141 8.37 -6.25 -0.88
N VAL A 142 7.64 -6.20 -1.98
CA VAL A 142 6.75 -5.09 -2.32
C VAL A 142 5.57 -5.06 -1.35
N LEU A 143 4.96 -6.22 -1.05
CA LEU A 143 3.89 -6.34 -0.07
C LEU A 143 4.35 -5.91 1.33
N LYS A 144 5.52 -6.36 1.78
CA LYS A 144 6.08 -5.95 3.07
C LYS A 144 6.28 -4.43 3.16
N ALA A 145 6.83 -3.81 2.12
CA ALA A 145 7.00 -2.36 2.07
C ALA A 145 5.66 -1.62 2.08
N ALA A 146 4.68 -2.12 1.32
CA ALA A 146 3.34 -1.53 1.27
C ALA A 146 2.62 -1.60 2.63
N VAL A 147 2.70 -2.72 3.35
CA VAL A 147 2.13 -2.83 4.72
C VAL A 147 2.88 -1.94 5.70
N LYS A 148 4.21 -1.87 5.59
CA LYS A 148 5.04 -1.06 6.50
C LYS A 148 4.75 0.45 6.40
N SER A 149 4.08 0.94 5.35
CA SER A 149 3.61 2.33 5.29
C SER A 149 2.70 2.69 6.47
N PHE A 150 1.90 1.74 6.98
CA PHE A 150 1.08 1.92 8.18
C PHE A 150 1.91 2.19 9.43
N TYR A 151 3.05 1.52 9.59
CA TYR A 151 3.96 1.77 10.69
C TYR A 151 4.47 3.23 10.68
N TYR A 152 4.77 3.80 9.51
CA TYR A 152 5.16 5.20 9.40
C TYR A 152 4.00 6.16 9.72
N GLN A 153 2.77 5.75 9.50
CA GLN A 153 1.56 6.54 9.82
C GLN A 153 1.10 6.40 11.29
N ARG A 154 1.70 5.56 12.11
CA ARG A 154 1.33 5.44 13.53
C ARG A 154 1.49 6.77 14.27
N SER A 155 0.44 7.22 14.98
CA SER A 155 0.44 8.40 15.85
C SER A 155 0.72 8.02 17.32
N GLY A 156 1.26 8.94 18.09
CA GLY A 156 1.51 8.72 19.54
C GLY A 156 2.60 7.70 19.85
N PHE A 157 3.43 7.39 18.87
CA PHE A 157 4.35 6.26 18.90
C PHE A 157 5.74 6.67 18.42
N GLU A 158 6.80 6.23 19.14
CA GLU A 158 8.19 6.46 18.75
C GLU A 158 8.58 5.53 17.59
N LYS A 159 9.05 6.08 16.50
CA LYS A 159 9.58 5.34 15.36
C LYS A 159 11.07 5.13 15.52
N LYS A 160 11.46 4.07 16.24
CA LYS A 160 12.87 3.76 16.51
C LYS A 160 13.62 3.38 15.23
N ALA A 161 14.88 3.80 15.14
CA ALA A 161 15.71 3.57 13.95
C ALA A 161 15.84 2.10 13.53
N ILE A 162 15.82 1.18 14.50
CA ILE A 162 15.90 -0.27 14.23
C ILE A 162 14.72 -0.79 13.41
N PHE A 163 13.55 -0.15 13.53
CA PHE A 163 12.33 -0.51 12.81
C PHE A 163 12.08 0.43 11.63
N ALA A 164 12.19 1.75 11.85
CA ALA A 164 11.92 2.76 10.83
C ALA A 164 13.05 2.87 9.78
N GLY A 165 14.26 2.45 10.10
CA GLY A 165 15.48 2.88 9.43
C GLY A 165 15.95 4.23 9.99
N SER A 166 17.27 4.46 9.99
CA SER A 166 17.87 5.69 10.56
C SER A 166 17.35 6.97 9.92
N ASN A 167 16.98 6.92 8.63
CA ASN A 167 16.50 8.06 7.89
C ASN A 167 15.10 8.52 8.29
N TRP A 168 14.25 7.63 8.77
CA TRP A 168 12.84 7.87 9.12
C TRP A 168 12.55 7.61 10.60
N ALA A 169 13.59 7.58 11.44
CA ALA A 169 13.41 7.56 12.88
C ALA A 169 12.85 8.90 13.37
N ASP A 170 11.85 8.84 14.24
CA ASP A 170 11.19 10.02 14.81
C ASP A 170 10.67 9.72 16.22
N GLY A 171 10.61 10.75 17.07
CA GLY A 171 10.03 10.66 18.41
C GLY A 171 8.52 10.37 18.37
N ALA A 172 7.95 10.09 19.56
CA ALA A 172 6.50 9.98 19.66
C ALA A 172 5.82 11.33 19.32
N SER A 173 4.83 11.27 18.45
CA SER A 173 4.15 12.45 17.93
C SER A 173 2.80 12.69 18.62
N HIS A 174 2.33 13.93 18.67
CA HIS A 174 1.03 14.32 19.23
C HIS A 174 0.79 13.89 20.69
N ILE A 175 1.84 13.85 21.50
CA ILE A 175 1.80 13.52 22.93
C ILE A 175 2.01 14.76 23.85
N GLY A 176 2.13 15.95 23.28
CA GLY A 176 2.31 17.21 24.02
C GLY A 176 1.04 17.65 24.75
N ASN A 177 1.18 18.76 25.50
CA ASN A 177 0.04 19.36 26.19
C ASN A 177 -1.07 19.75 25.19
N LEU A 178 -2.33 19.46 25.54
CA LEU A 178 -3.51 19.67 24.69
C LEU A 178 -3.50 18.92 23.35
N GLN A 179 -2.59 17.99 23.17
CA GLN A 179 -2.63 17.08 22.04
C GLN A 179 -3.47 15.82 22.37
N ASP A 180 -3.26 14.72 21.66
CA ASP A 180 -4.13 13.55 21.67
C ASP A 180 -4.42 12.94 23.03
N GLN A 181 -3.45 12.96 23.98
CA GLN A 181 -3.65 12.47 25.35
C GLN A 181 -4.58 13.35 26.18
N ASN A 182 -4.73 14.62 25.80
CA ASN A 182 -5.60 15.61 26.45
C ASN A 182 -6.50 16.29 25.41
N CYS A 183 -6.96 15.52 24.44
CA CYS A 183 -7.76 15.99 23.33
C CYS A 183 -9.11 16.53 23.83
N ARG A 184 -9.55 17.66 23.30
CA ARG A 184 -10.79 18.34 23.71
C ARG A 184 -11.79 18.44 22.54
N PRO A 185 -13.08 18.62 22.84
CA PRO A 185 -14.07 18.82 21.79
C PRO A 185 -13.74 20.05 20.93
N TYR A 186 -13.99 19.97 19.64
CA TYR A 186 -13.73 21.08 18.69
C TYR A 186 -14.44 22.39 19.09
N ASN A 187 -15.60 22.30 19.74
CA ASN A 187 -16.43 23.43 20.16
C ASN A 187 -16.25 23.82 21.65
N ALA A 188 -15.35 23.16 22.37
CA ALA A 188 -15.05 23.41 23.79
C ALA A 188 -13.54 23.25 24.07
N LYS A 189 -12.68 23.85 23.27
CA LYS A 189 -11.22 23.70 23.27
C LYS A 189 -10.54 24.07 24.59
N THR A 190 -11.18 24.90 25.42
CA THR A 190 -10.66 25.34 26.73
C THR A 190 -11.20 24.54 27.93
N ASP A 191 -12.22 23.69 27.71
CA ASP A 191 -12.88 22.94 28.79
C ASP A 191 -12.07 21.67 29.14
N ALA A 192 -11.30 21.75 30.21
CA ALA A 192 -10.45 20.64 30.69
C ALA A 192 -11.28 19.42 31.17
N SER A 193 -12.52 19.64 31.64
CA SER A 193 -13.40 18.55 32.15
C SER A 193 -13.82 17.57 31.04
N LYS A 194 -13.71 17.99 29.78
CA LYS A 194 -14.05 17.19 28.60
C LYS A 194 -12.83 16.57 27.90
N SER A 195 -11.65 16.68 28.51
CA SER A 195 -10.44 16.07 27.96
C SER A 195 -10.55 14.54 27.91
N LYS A 196 -10.06 13.96 26.81
CA LYS A 196 -9.99 12.51 26.58
C LYS A 196 -8.60 12.11 26.09
N ASP A 197 -8.12 10.93 26.48
CA ASP A 197 -6.98 10.29 25.82
C ASP A 197 -7.45 9.60 24.55
N LEU A 198 -7.16 10.22 23.40
CA LEU A 198 -7.42 9.73 22.06
C LEU A 198 -6.12 9.52 21.27
N SER A 199 -5.01 9.25 21.99
CA SER A 199 -3.70 8.96 21.43
C SER A 199 -3.65 7.59 20.73
N GLY A 200 -2.75 7.45 19.77
CA GLY A 200 -2.62 6.25 18.93
C GLY A 200 -3.36 6.38 17.59
N GLY A 201 -3.56 5.26 16.93
CA GLY A 201 -4.14 5.19 15.58
C GLY A 201 -3.19 5.67 14.47
N TRP A 202 -3.67 5.64 13.25
CA TRP A 202 -2.91 6.07 12.08
C TRP A 202 -3.37 7.44 11.60
N TYR A 203 -2.43 8.26 11.14
CA TYR A 203 -2.75 9.39 10.26
C TYR A 203 -3.38 8.87 8.98
N ASP A 204 -4.37 9.59 8.46
CA ASP A 204 -5.17 9.11 7.33
C ASP A 204 -4.41 9.12 6.00
N ALA A 205 -3.74 10.23 5.71
CA ALA A 205 -3.15 10.51 4.41
C ALA A 205 -1.84 11.31 4.56
N GLY A 206 -1.64 12.32 3.73
CA GLY A 206 -0.54 13.28 3.87
C GLY A 206 -0.73 14.26 5.03
N ASP A 207 -1.92 14.38 5.56
CA ASP A 207 -2.24 15.11 6.79
C ASP A 207 -2.09 14.21 8.04
N TYR A 208 -2.30 14.79 9.24
CA TYR A 208 -2.22 14.05 10.50
C TYR A 208 -3.58 13.82 11.17
N ASN A 209 -4.66 14.12 10.48
CA ASN A 209 -5.99 13.87 11.01
C ASN A 209 -6.29 12.37 11.07
N LYS A 210 -7.15 11.98 12.02
CA LYS A 210 -7.55 10.58 12.23
C LYS A 210 -9.07 10.48 12.21
N TYR A 211 -9.59 9.79 11.20
CA TYR A 211 -11.04 9.69 10.94
C TYR A 211 -11.54 8.30 11.36
N THR A 212 -12.52 8.26 12.24
CA THR A 212 -13.01 6.99 12.81
C THR A 212 -13.63 6.07 11.76
N SER A 213 -14.50 6.62 10.90
CA SER A 213 -15.15 5.81 9.86
C SER A 213 -14.17 5.25 8.84
N TRP A 214 -13.13 6.02 8.47
CA TRP A 214 -12.12 5.59 7.53
C TRP A 214 -11.14 4.57 8.15
N THR A 215 -10.65 4.84 9.37
CA THR A 215 -9.82 3.86 10.09
C THR A 215 -10.54 2.52 10.25
N ALA A 216 -11.85 2.53 10.58
CA ALA A 216 -12.65 1.31 10.68
C ALA A 216 -12.74 0.57 9.34
N SER A 217 -12.86 1.30 8.21
CA SER A 217 -12.83 0.72 6.87
C SER A 217 -11.47 0.10 6.53
N TYR A 218 -10.36 0.74 6.96
CA TYR A 218 -9.02 0.19 6.77
C TYR A 218 -8.83 -1.12 7.54
N VAL A 219 -9.27 -1.16 8.78
CA VAL A 219 -9.28 -2.39 9.60
C VAL A 219 -10.05 -3.51 8.91
N VAL A 220 -11.26 -3.24 8.40
CA VAL A 220 -12.06 -4.23 7.66
C VAL A 220 -11.32 -4.72 6.42
N SER A 221 -10.73 -3.82 5.63
CA SER A 221 -10.02 -4.15 4.40
C SER A 221 -8.77 -4.99 4.65
N LEU A 222 -8.00 -4.67 5.70
CA LEU A 222 -6.82 -5.46 6.11
C LEU A 222 -7.22 -6.84 6.62
N LEU A 223 -8.31 -6.95 7.39
CA LEU A 223 -8.86 -8.25 7.82
C LEU A 223 -9.39 -9.09 6.65
N GLN A 224 -9.99 -8.46 5.63
CA GLN A 224 -10.35 -9.13 4.38
C GLN A 224 -9.11 -9.64 3.65
N SER A 225 -8.06 -8.82 3.56
CA SER A 225 -6.78 -9.23 2.96
C SER A 225 -6.21 -10.45 3.66
N PHE A 226 -6.27 -10.48 4.98
CA PHE A 226 -5.84 -11.61 5.79
C PHE A 226 -6.68 -12.87 5.53
N GLU A 227 -8.01 -12.74 5.51
CA GLU A 227 -8.92 -13.87 5.34
C GLU A 227 -8.87 -14.46 3.92
N GLU A 228 -8.67 -13.61 2.90
CA GLU A 228 -8.62 -14.02 1.49
C GLU A 228 -7.36 -14.79 1.11
N ASN A 229 -6.23 -14.53 1.77
CA ASN A 229 -4.97 -15.24 1.58
C ASN A 229 -4.14 -15.29 2.87
N PRO A 230 -4.48 -16.14 3.84
CA PRO A 230 -3.85 -16.14 5.17
C PRO A 230 -2.38 -16.55 5.18
N ASP A 231 -1.91 -17.31 4.17
CA ASP A 231 -0.59 -17.94 4.16
C ASP A 231 0.55 -17.02 3.72
N VAL A 232 0.24 -15.81 3.23
CA VAL A 232 1.26 -14.85 2.73
C VAL A 232 1.75 -13.87 3.79
N TRP A 233 1.07 -13.80 4.94
CA TRP A 233 1.37 -12.85 6.00
C TRP A 233 2.39 -13.43 6.98
N THR A 234 3.55 -12.84 7.00
CA THR A 234 4.68 -13.26 7.84
C THR A 234 4.87 -12.31 9.04
N ASP A 235 5.69 -12.73 9.99
CA ASP A 235 5.98 -12.04 11.26
C ASP A 235 7.40 -11.44 11.22
N ASP A 236 7.77 -10.74 10.10
CA ASP A 236 9.12 -10.23 9.85
C ASP A 236 9.17 -8.92 9.03
N TYR A 237 8.15 -8.05 9.19
CA TYR A 237 8.06 -6.78 8.45
C TYR A 237 8.90 -5.67 9.09
N GLN A 238 9.67 -6.00 10.13
CA GLN A 238 10.49 -5.05 10.89
C GLN A 238 9.66 -3.92 11.51
N ILE A 239 8.58 -4.29 12.17
CA ILE A 239 7.85 -3.45 13.12
C ILE A 239 8.16 -3.91 14.54
N PRO A 240 7.83 -3.13 15.60
CA PRO A 240 8.17 -3.51 16.98
C PRO A 240 7.59 -4.85 17.44
N GLU A 241 6.51 -5.26 16.85
CA GLU A 241 5.77 -6.49 17.15
C GLU A 241 6.35 -7.71 16.43
N SER A 242 7.14 -7.52 15.35
CA SER A 242 7.71 -8.62 14.55
C SER A 242 8.45 -9.64 15.40
N GLY A 243 8.22 -10.91 15.14
CA GLY A 243 8.79 -12.02 15.89
C GLY A 243 7.99 -12.44 17.11
N ASN A 244 6.75 -11.98 17.27
CA ASN A 244 5.87 -12.33 18.39
C ASN A 244 5.00 -13.59 18.14
N GLY A 245 5.10 -14.21 16.95
CA GLY A 245 4.31 -15.36 16.53
C GLY A 245 2.94 -15.01 15.95
N ILE A 246 2.69 -13.73 15.71
CA ILE A 246 1.50 -13.20 15.06
C ILE A 246 1.92 -12.56 13.73
N PRO A 247 1.19 -12.76 12.64
CA PRO A 247 1.46 -12.03 11.40
C PRO A 247 1.43 -10.51 11.63
N ASP A 248 2.47 -9.80 11.20
CA ASP A 248 2.60 -8.35 11.40
C ASP A 248 1.42 -7.52 10.86
N LEU A 249 0.71 -8.03 9.85
CA LEU A 249 -0.54 -7.42 9.39
C LEU A 249 -1.60 -7.37 10.51
N LEU A 250 -1.72 -8.42 11.32
CA LEU A 250 -2.67 -8.44 12.43
C LEU A 250 -2.21 -7.54 13.59
N ASP A 251 -0.91 -7.37 13.80
CA ASP A 251 -0.39 -6.40 14.76
C ASP A 251 -0.71 -4.96 14.35
N GLU A 252 -0.58 -4.64 13.05
CA GLU A 252 -1.03 -3.34 12.54
C GLU A 252 -2.55 -3.16 12.70
N VAL A 253 -3.35 -4.19 12.41
CA VAL A 253 -4.80 -4.16 12.65
C VAL A 253 -5.12 -3.90 14.13
N LEU A 254 -4.42 -4.57 15.05
CA LEU A 254 -4.59 -4.36 16.49
C LEU A 254 -4.24 -2.93 16.89
N PHE A 255 -3.21 -2.33 16.33
CA PHE A 255 -2.85 -0.93 16.58
C PHE A 255 -3.99 0.02 16.21
N GLY A 256 -4.62 -0.15 15.06
CA GLY A 256 -5.79 0.62 14.65
C GLY A 256 -7.02 0.38 15.53
N LEU A 257 -7.28 -0.87 15.90
CA LEU A 257 -8.41 -1.24 16.76
C LEU A 257 -8.30 -0.67 18.18
N GLU A 258 -7.10 -0.62 18.75
CA GLU A 258 -6.88 -0.02 20.07
C GLU A 258 -7.20 1.48 20.06
N TRP A 259 -6.96 2.17 18.97
CA TRP A 259 -7.41 3.55 18.82
C TRP A 259 -8.93 3.65 18.64
N LEU A 260 -9.55 2.82 17.80
CA LEU A 260 -11.02 2.79 17.65
C LEU A 260 -11.72 2.50 18.98
N LYS A 261 -11.11 1.68 19.83
CA LYS A 261 -11.60 1.43 21.20
C LYS A 261 -11.63 2.68 22.07
N LYS A 262 -10.64 3.58 21.93
CA LYS A 262 -10.63 4.89 22.61
C LYS A 262 -11.69 5.86 22.04
N MET A 263 -11.98 5.75 20.74
CA MET A 263 -13.02 6.55 20.10
C MET A 263 -14.44 6.15 20.53
N GLN A 264 -14.65 4.91 21.00
CA GLN A 264 -15.94 4.44 21.49
C GLN A 264 -16.22 4.94 22.90
N GLN A 265 -17.34 5.58 23.10
CA GLN A 265 -17.81 6.07 24.42
C GLN A 265 -18.49 4.94 25.20
N SER A 266 -18.72 5.17 26.50
CA SER A 266 -19.33 4.19 27.42
C SER A 266 -20.76 3.80 27.06
N ASP A 267 -21.49 4.67 26.34
CA ASP A 267 -22.83 4.40 25.83
C ASP A 267 -22.85 3.59 24.53
N GLY A 268 -21.68 3.35 23.92
CA GLY A 268 -21.50 2.62 22.68
C GLY A 268 -21.27 3.49 21.44
N GLY A 269 -21.59 4.80 21.48
CA GLY A 269 -21.38 5.74 20.38
C GLY A 269 -19.90 6.00 20.11
N CYS A 270 -19.50 6.12 18.84
CA CYS A 270 -18.11 6.38 18.47
C CYS A 270 -17.91 7.83 18.03
N LEU A 271 -16.92 8.50 18.62
CA LEU A 271 -16.47 9.83 18.21
C LEU A 271 -16.01 9.79 16.75
N SER A 272 -16.25 10.87 16.01
CA SER A 272 -16.12 10.88 14.54
C SER A 272 -14.68 11.09 14.04
N ILE A 273 -13.90 11.94 14.72
CA ILE A 273 -12.60 12.41 14.22
C ILE A 273 -11.72 12.92 15.36
N VAL A 274 -10.40 12.82 15.19
CA VAL A 274 -9.41 13.62 15.89
C VAL A 274 -8.68 14.48 14.85
N GLY A 275 -8.88 15.80 14.91
CA GLY A 275 -8.14 16.77 14.12
C GLY A 275 -6.81 17.10 14.80
N CYS A 276 -5.71 16.94 14.09
CA CYS A 276 -4.35 17.11 14.59
C CYS A 276 -3.62 18.24 13.86
N ALA A 277 -2.67 18.86 14.55
CA ALA A 277 -1.80 19.86 13.95
C ALA A 277 -0.68 19.23 13.10
N TYR A 278 -0.14 20.01 12.16
CA TYR A 278 0.95 19.59 11.27
C TYR A 278 2.32 19.82 11.90
N GLY A 279 3.32 19.09 11.43
CA GLY A 279 4.73 19.24 11.79
C GLY A 279 5.62 18.35 10.91
N THR A 280 6.88 18.75 10.73
CA THR A 280 7.89 18.01 9.96
C THR A 280 9.15 17.84 10.79
N PRO A 281 9.44 16.63 11.34
CA PRO A 281 8.68 15.38 11.27
C PRO A 281 7.41 15.42 12.15
N PRO A 282 6.61 14.35 12.24
CA PRO A 282 5.38 14.31 13.04
C PRO A 282 5.58 14.71 14.51
N SER A 283 6.71 14.32 15.14
CA SER A 283 7.04 14.69 16.53
C SER A 283 7.27 16.20 16.75
N ALA A 284 7.50 16.98 15.69
CA ALA A 284 7.62 18.43 15.74
C ALA A 284 6.27 19.17 15.81
N SER A 285 5.15 18.46 15.70
CA SER A 285 3.82 19.04 15.77
C SER A 285 3.52 19.59 17.17
N VAL A 286 3.09 20.85 17.28
CA VAL A 286 2.87 21.57 18.56
C VAL A 286 1.47 22.13 18.75
N GLY A 287 0.58 21.96 17.79
CA GLY A 287 -0.79 22.47 17.88
C GLY A 287 -1.73 21.60 18.72
N GLN A 288 -2.86 22.17 19.13
CA GLN A 288 -3.89 21.47 19.89
C GLN A 288 -4.62 20.46 19.02
N SER A 289 -4.81 19.21 19.52
CA SER A 289 -5.74 18.25 18.95
C SER A 289 -7.16 18.47 19.42
N VAL A 290 -8.14 18.26 18.53
CA VAL A 290 -9.55 18.39 18.84
C VAL A 290 -10.34 17.20 18.33
N TYR A 291 -11.42 16.81 19.04
CA TYR A 291 -12.27 15.72 18.58
C TYR A 291 -13.68 16.19 18.20
N GLY A 292 -14.28 15.48 17.22
CA GLY A 292 -15.68 15.59 16.86
C GLY A 292 -16.59 14.72 17.73
N PRO A 293 -17.91 15.00 17.81
CA PRO A 293 -18.85 14.18 18.56
C PRO A 293 -19.05 12.81 17.94
N ALA A 294 -19.77 11.92 18.63
CA ALA A 294 -20.20 10.66 18.05
C ALA A 294 -21.16 10.91 16.87
N SER A 295 -21.09 10.04 15.86
CA SER A 295 -22.05 10.01 14.75
C SER A 295 -22.52 8.59 14.46
N THR A 296 -23.70 8.48 13.86
CA THR A 296 -24.28 7.19 13.48
C THR A 296 -23.37 6.44 12.51
N PHE A 297 -22.82 7.15 11.53
CA PHE A 297 -21.94 6.53 10.53
C PHE A 297 -20.64 6.00 11.14
N ALA A 298 -19.92 6.81 11.92
CA ALA A 298 -18.70 6.38 12.59
C ALA A 298 -18.96 5.18 13.51
N THR A 299 -20.08 5.18 14.24
CA THR A 299 -20.47 4.11 15.15
C THR A 299 -20.75 2.79 14.41
N LEU A 300 -21.49 2.85 13.29
CA LEU A 300 -21.78 1.67 12.47
C LEU A 300 -20.51 1.07 11.84
N LYS A 301 -19.59 1.92 11.40
CA LYS A 301 -18.28 1.47 10.89
C LYS A 301 -17.45 0.75 11.97
N CYS A 302 -17.44 1.31 13.19
CA CYS A 302 -16.80 0.66 14.33
C CYS A 302 -17.46 -0.67 14.68
N ALA A 303 -18.80 -0.75 14.64
CA ALA A 303 -19.52 -2.00 14.88
C ALA A 303 -19.06 -3.11 13.92
N GLY A 304 -18.96 -2.79 12.63
CA GLY A 304 -18.45 -3.74 11.62
C GLY A 304 -16.99 -4.15 11.85
N ALA A 305 -16.12 -3.18 12.12
CA ALA A 305 -14.70 -3.44 12.35
C ALA A 305 -14.44 -4.29 13.59
N PHE A 306 -15.09 -3.99 14.72
CA PHE A 306 -14.97 -4.78 15.93
C PHE A 306 -15.54 -6.20 15.77
N ALA A 307 -16.67 -6.36 15.07
CA ALA A 307 -17.25 -7.69 14.81
C ALA A 307 -16.29 -8.54 13.97
N TYR A 308 -15.76 -7.97 12.88
CA TYR A 308 -14.86 -8.71 12.01
C TYR A 308 -13.53 -9.04 12.70
N ALA A 309 -12.98 -8.11 13.46
CA ALA A 309 -11.79 -8.34 14.28
C ALA A 309 -12.02 -9.48 15.30
N SER A 310 -13.15 -9.47 16.01
CA SER A 310 -13.53 -10.56 16.92
C SER A 310 -13.52 -11.91 16.23
N LEU A 311 -14.09 -12.00 15.03
CA LEU A 311 -14.13 -13.25 14.25
C LEU A 311 -12.74 -13.77 13.90
N ILE A 312 -11.85 -12.91 13.41
CA ILE A 312 -10.50 -13.30 12.97
C ILE A 312 -9.60 -13.63 14.17
N LEU A 313 -9.63 -12.77 15.21
CA LEU A 313 -8.76 -12.92 16.38
C LEU A 313 -9.12 -14.16 17.23
N ARG A 314 -10.38 -14.64 17.21
CA ARG A 314 -10.75 -15.89 17.88
C ARG A 314 -9.99 -17.11 17.40
N LYS A 315 -9.40 -17.06 16.21
CA LYS A 315 -8.57 -18.15 15.68
C LYS A 315 -7.24 -18.29 16.47
N TYR A 316 -6.88 -17.29 17.26
CA TYR A 316 -5.65 -17.26 18.05
C TYR A 316 -5.94 -17.38 19.55
N PRO A 317 -5.47 -18.43 20.24
CA PRO A 317 -5.76 -18.67 21.65
C PRO A 317 -5.43 -17.48 22.56
N GLN A 318 -4.33 -16.76 22.29
CA GLN A 318 -3.88 -15.61 23.08
C GLN A 318 -4.79 -14.39 22.94
N PHE A 319 -5.65 -14.34 21.92
CA PHE A 319 -6.54 -13.20 21.67
C PHE A 319 -8.00 -13.44 22.06
N GLN A 320 -8.34 -14.56 22.74
CA GLN A 320 -9.74 -14.87 23.09
C GLN A 320 -10.41 -13.74 23.87
N ALA A 321 -9.76 -13.23 24.94
CA ALA A 321 -10.32 -12.15 25.75
C ALA A 321 -10.47 -10.84 24.98
N ILE A 322 -9.55 -10.55 24.06
CA ILE A 322 -9.60 -9.38 23.18
C ILE A 322 -10.76 -9.53 22.18
N ALA A 323 -10.91 -10.71 21.58
CA ALA A 323 -11.99 -11.02 20.66
C ALA A 323 -13.37 -10.89 21.34
N ASP A 324 -13.52 -11.36 22.59
CA ASP A 324 -14.76 -11.21 23.37
C ASP A 324 -15.06 -9.75 23.68
N ASN A 325 -14.03 -8.94 23.99
CA ASN A 325 -14.18 -7.51 24.20
C ASN A 325 -14.66 -6.81 22.93
N TYR A 326 -14.05 -7.10 21.77
CA TYR A 326 -14.49 -6.51 20.50
C TYR A 326 -15.90 -6.97 20.11
N SER A 327 -16.28 -8.22 20.34
CA SER A 327 -17.65 -8.69 20.13
C SER A 327 -18.66 -7.88 20.95
N SER A 328 -18.38 -7.67 22.24
CA SER A 328 -19.23 -6.84 23.12
C SER A 328 -19.32 -5.39 22.67
N ARG A 329 -18.18 -4.80 22.28
CA ARG A 329 -18.11 -3.42 21.74
C ARG A 329 -18.90 -3.26 20.45
N SER A 330 -18.84 -4.25 19.56
CA SER A 330 -19.59 -4.25 18.32
C SER A 330 -21.11 -4.23 18.59
N GLU A 331 -21.59 -5.05 19.53
CA GLU A 331 -23.01 -5.08 19.90
C GLU A 331 -23.44 -3.77 20.57
N SER A 332 -22.61 -3.17 21.40
CA SER A 332 -22.89 -1.87 22.02
C SER A 332 -22.98 -0.75 20.97
N ALA A 333 -22.07 -0.76 19.99
CA ALA A 333 -22.10 0.21 18.89
C ALA A 333 -23.34 0.01 17.98
N TRP A 334 -23.67 -1.24 17.66
CA TRP A 334 -24.90 -1.55 16.92
C TRP A 334 -26.14 -1.01 17.64
N LYS A 335 -26.27 -1.30 18.95
CA LYS A 335 -27.39 -0.83 19.75
C LYS A 335 -27.48 0.70 19.79
N TRP A 336 -26.34 1.37 20.01
CA TRP A 336 -26.31 2.82 20.00
C TRP A 336 -26.77 3.39 18.67
N ALA A 337 -26.30 2.85 17.56
CA ALA A 337 -26.69 3.30 16.23
C ALA A 337 -28.17 3.01 15.90
N ASP A 338 -28.74 1.96 16.47
CA ASP A 338 -30.17 1.63 16.36
C ASP A 338 -31.03 2.64 17.12
N ASP A 339 -30.59 3.02 18.34
CA ASP A 339 -31.25 4.04 19.15
C ASP A 339 -31.05 5.47 18.58
N HIS A 340 -30.00 5.68 17.78
CA HIS A 340 -29.59 6.98 17.23
C HIS A 340 -29.34 6.92 15.72
N PRO A 341 -30.37 6.66 14.89
CA PRO A 341 -30.19 6.33 13.48
C PRO A 341 -29.71 7.50 12.59
N ASN A 342 -29.81 8.76 13.06
CA ASN A 342 -29.56 9.97 12.27
C ASN A 342 -28.75 11.04 13.03
N VAL A 343 -27.81 10.65 13.85
CA VAL A 343 -26.85 11.58 14.45
C VAL A 343 -25.72 11.84 13.45
N LEU A 344 -25.71 13.03 12.85
CA LEU A 344 -24.80 13.43 11.78
C LEU A 344 -23.76 14.40 12.30
N PHE A 345 -22.52 14.25 11.82
CA PHE A 345 -21.46 15.22 12.06
C PHE A 345 -20.61 15.41 10.80
N PRO A 346 -21.02 16.31 9.89
CA PRO A 346 -20.14 16.75 8.80
C PRO A 346 -19.01 17.60 9.40
N ASN A 347 -17.83 17.01 9.56
CA ASN A 347 -16.65 17.75 9.99
C ASN A 347 -16.16 18.67 8.86
N ASN A 348 -15.28 19.62 9.21
CA ASN A 348 -14.79 20.66 8.29
C ASN A 348 -15.92 21.52 7.67
N SER A 349 -16.95 21.81 8.45
CA SER A 349 -18.13 22.56 7.99
C SER A 349 -18.30 23.87 8.79
N SER A 350 -18.52 24.97 8.07
CA SER A 350 -18.84 26.25 8.70
C SER A 350 -20.21 26.25 9.34
N SER A 351 -21.16 25.45 8.84
CA SER A 351 -22.57 25.43 9.33
C SER A 351 -22.69 24.93 10.77
N ASN A 352 -21.76 24.11 11.26
CA ASN A 352 -21.75 23.59 12.63
C ASN A 352 -20.53 24.07 13.45
N GLY A 353 -19.72 24.99 12.89
CA GLY A 353 -18.54 25.55 13.55
C GLY A 353 -17.31 24.61 13.57
N SER A 354 -17.32 23.51 12.82
CA SER A 354 -16.22 22.56 12.73
C SER A 354 -15.22 22.85 11.60
N GLN A 355 -15.30 24.01 10.96
CA GLN A 355 -14.35 24.38 9.92
C GLN A 355 -12.90 24.24 10.39
N GLY A 356 -12.07 23.57 9.59
CA GLY A 356 -10.67 23.25 9.93
C GLY A 356 -10.49 22.02 10.84
N VAL A 357 -11.57 21.33 11.21
CA VAL A 357 -11.48 20.04 11.90
C VAL A 357 -11.38 18.93 10.86
N GLY A 358 -10.16 18.54 10.56
CA GLY A 358 -9.84 17.63 9.47
C GLY A 358 -9.78 18.30 8.09
N ALA A 359 -9.13 17.68 7.13
CA ALA A 359 -9.06 18.12 5.73
C ALA A 359 -10.27 17.60 4.92
N GLY A 360 -10.57 16.31 5.01
CA GLY A 360 -11.73 15.67 4.38
C GLY A 360 -12.98 15.66 5.26
N ASN A 361 -14.13 15.34 4.69
CA ASN A 361 -15.37 15.12 5.41
C ASN A 361 -15.68 13.61 5.49
N GLN A 362 -15.71 13.07 6.72
CA GLN A 362 -15.95 11.64 6.95
C GLN A 362 -17.44 11.27 7.03
N GLU A 363 -18.34 12.25 7.10
CA GLU A 363 -19.79 12.00 7.15
C GLU A 363 -20.31 11.55 5.78
N THR A 364 -21.40 10.81 5.78
CA THR A 364 -21.98 10.22 4.57
C THR A 364 -23.50 10.48 4.49
N ASP A 365 -24.07 10.18 3.33
CA ASP A 365 -25.51 10.22 3.08
C ASP A 365 -26.24 8.97 3.66
N ASP A 366 -27.56 8.92 3.43
CA ASP A 366 -28.41 7.82 3.87
C ASP A 366 -27.97 6.47 3.29
N LEU A 367 -27.51 6.45 2.03
CA LEU A 367 -27.04 5.23 1.36
C LEU A 367 -25.76 4.71 1.99
N GLY A 368 -24.82 5.57 2.31
CA GLY A 368 -23.61 5.22 3.03
C GLY A 368 -23.89 4.65 4.43
N ARG A 369 -24.86 5.26 5.16
CA ARG A 369 -25.28 4.75 6.48
C ARG A 369 -25.96 3.39 6.39
N ILE A 370 -26.83 3.16 5.42
CA ILE A 370 -27.47 1.85 5.18
C ILE A 370 -26.40 0.82 4.83
N THR A 371 -25.47 1.15 3.95
CA THR A 371 -24.33 0.27 3.60
C THR A 371 -23.50 -0.10 4.82
N ALA A 372 -23.15 0.88 5.67
CA ALA A 372 -22.41 0.63 6.91
C ALA A 372 -23.20 -0.28 7.88
N LYS A 373 -24.51 -0.08 8.00
CA LYS A 373 -25.37 -0.91 8.85
C LYS A 373 -25.50 -2.34 8.33
N LEU A 374 -25.58 -2.52 7.02
CA LEU A 374 -25.60 -3.87 6.40
C LEU A 374 -24.26 -4.58 6.58
N GLY A 375 -23.13 -3.87 6.44
CA GLY A 375 -21.81 -4.41 6.74
C GLY A 375 -21.66 -4.83 8.20
N ALA A 376 -22.09 -3.97 9.14
CA ALA A 376 -22.08 -4.29 10.57
C ALA A 376 -22.96 -5.51 10.87
N ALA A 377 -24.16 -5.61 10.29
CA ALA A 377 -25.04 -6.75 10.44
C ALA A 377 -24.40 -8.06 9.97
N LEU A 378 -23.78 -8.03 8.78
CA LEU A 378 -23.11 -9.22 8.23
C LEU A 378 -21.97 -9.69 9.15
N TYR A 379 -21.09 -8.78 9.57
CA TYR A 379 -19.95 -9.15 10.41
C TYR A 379 -20.38 -9.55 11.83
N LEU A 380 -21.39 -8.89 12.40
CA LEU A 380 -21.99 -9.31 13.68
C LEU A 380 -22.60 -10.71 13.59
N TYR A 381 -23.31 -11.02 12.49
CA TYR A 381 -23.81 -12.37 12.26
C TYR A 381 -22.68 -13.39 12.22
N ARG A 382 -21.63 -13.13 11.45
CA ARG A 382 -20.45 -14.00 11.34
C ARG A 382 -19.74 -14.20 12.70
N ALA A 383 -19.69 -13.18 13.55
CA ALA A 383 -19.00 -13.21 14.83
C ALA A 383 -19.85 -13.84 15.96
N THR A 384 -21.18 -13.69 15.93
CA THR A 384 -22.08 -14.07 17.05
C THR A 384 -23.08 -15.16 16.72
N SER A 385 -23.31 -15.47 15.46
CA SER A 385 -24.35 -16.37 14.94
C SER A 385 -25.78 -15.97 15.33
N LYS A 386 -26.02 -14.72 15.78
CA LYS A 386 -27.37 -14.23 16.14
C LYS A 386 -28.18 -13.95 14.89
N SER A 387 -29.27 -14.70 14.69
CA SER A 387 -30.11 -14.64 13.50
C SER A 387 -30.71 -13.24 13.23
N THR A 388 -30.89 -12.40 14.26
CA THR A 388 -31.39 -11.03 14.11
C THR A 388 -30.56 -10.20 13.13
N TYR A 389 -29.24 -10.36 13.12
CA TYR A 389 -28.36 -9.65 12.21
C TYR A 389 -28.47 -10.17 10.78
N LYS A 390 -28.53 -11.50 10.58
CA LYS A 390 -28.75 -12.10 9.27
C LYS A 390 -30.10 -11.67 8.69
N THR A 391 -31.15 -11.72 9.49
CA THR A 391 -32.51 -11.27 9.10
C THR A 391 -32.52 -9.82 8.69
N TYR A 392 -31.83 -8.95 9.44
CA TYR A 392 -31.70 -7.53 9.05
C TYR A 392 -31.02 -7.40 7.68
N PHE A 393 -29.92 -8.08 7.45
CA PHE A 393 -29.22 -8.07 6.17
C PHE A 393 -30.11 -8.54 5.02
N GLU A 394 -30.73 -9.71 5.18
CA GLU A 394 -31.56 -10.35 4.14
C GLU A 394 -32.81 -9.52 3.78
N ASN A 395 -33.35 -8.79 4.74
CA ASN A 395 -34.50 -7.89 4.49
C ASN A 395 -34.12 -6.57 3.80
N ASN A 396 -32.85 -6.15 3.86
CA ASN A 396 -32.44 -4.82 3.42
C ASN A 396 -31.33 -4.79 2.36
N TYR A 397 -30.75 -5.92 1.94
CA TYR A 397 -29.60 -5.95 1.01
C TYR A 397 -29.90 -5.28 -0.35
N MET A 398 -31.18 -5.25 -0.77
CA MET A 398 -31.59 -4.59 -2.00
C MET A 398 -31.50 -3.05 -1.97
N GLU A 399 -31.28 -2.46 -0.80
CA GLU A 399 -30.98 -1.03 -0.69
C GLU A 399 -29.57 -0.67 -1.16
N MET A 400 -28.69 -1.65 -1.37
CA MET A 400 -27.35 -1.41 -1.88
C MET A 400 -27.33 -1.01 -3.37
N PRO A 401 -26.34 -0.23 -3.82
CA PRO A 401 -26.26 0.33 -5.18
C PRO A 401 -26.44 -0.69 -6.30
N LEU A 402 -25.93 -1.90 -6.12
CA LEU A 402 -26.06 -2.99 -7.10
C LEU A 402 -27.54 -3.26 -7.49
N PHE A 403 -28.46 -3.09 -6.57
CA PHE A 403 -29.89 -3.32 -6.78
C PHE A 403 -30.68 -2.01 -6.94
N LYS A 404 -30.42 -1.05 -6.04
CA LYS A 404 -31.17 0.22 -5.98
C LYS A 404 -31.00 1.06 -7.24
N TRP A 405 -29.86 0.96 -7.93
CA TRP A 405 -29.54 1.71 -9.14
C TRP A 405 -29.50 0.81 -10.39
N SER A 406 -30.27 -0.27 -10.42
CA SER A 406 -30.43 -1.14 -11.60
C SER A 406 -29.13 -1.73 -12.12
N THR A 407 -28.55 -2.68 -11.38
CA THR A 407 -27.32 -3.38 -11.77
C THR A 407 -26.12 -2.42 -11.94
N TYR A 408 -25.73 -1.78 -10.85
CA TYR A 408 -24.62 -0.83 -10.83
C TYR A 408 -23.48 -1.32 -9.94
N ILE A 409 -22.28 -1.48 -10.53
CA ILE A 409 -21.01 -1.66 -9.85
C ILE A 409 -20.13 -0.45 -10.18
N SER A 410 -19.49 0.12 -9.19
CA SER A 410 -18.66 1.32 -9.36
C SER A 410 -17.53 1.37 -8.36
N GLN A 411 -16.45 2.00 -8.80
CA GLN A 411 -15.31 2.34 -7.96
C GLN A 411 -15.66 3.13 -6.70
N TYR A 412 -16.79 3.85 -6.68
CA TYR A 412 -17.21 4.69 -5.56
C TYR A 412 -17.97 3.93 -4.47
N PHE A 413 -18.49 2.73 -4.76
CA PHE A 413 -19.32 1.93 -3.84
C PHE A 413 -18.77 0.52 -3.60
N PHE A 414 -17.44 0.38 -3.63
CA PHE A 414 -16.78 -0.91 -3.53
C PHE A 414 -17.08 -1.66 -2.22
N GLU A 415 -17.24 -0.95 -1.09
CA GLU A 415 -17.59 -1.59 0.17
C GLU A 415 -18.95 -2.31 0.11
N SER A 416 -19.94 -1.73 -0.56
CA SER A 416 -21.24 -2.38 -0.73
C SER A 416 -21.14 -3.66 -1.55
N GLN A 417 -20.28 -3.67 -2.56
CA GLN A 417 -20.00 -4.84 -3.39
C GLN A 417 -19.31 -5.94 -2.58
N ASP A 418 -18.30 -5.58 -1.80
CA ASP A 418 -17.58 -6.50 -0.92
C ASP A 418 -18.51 -7.14 0.11
N ILE A 419 -19.39 -6.35 0.75
CA ILE A 419 -20.38 -6.85 1.72
C ILE A 419 -21.32 -7.88 1.05
N LEU A 420 -21.81 -7.60 -0.15
CA LEU A 420 -22.63 -8.54 -0.90
C LEU A 420 -21.89 -9.82 -1.25
N PHE A 421 -20.62 -9.72 -1.68
CA PHE A 421 -19.77 -10.88 -1.98
C PHE A 421 -19.51 -11.72 -0.73
N GLN A 422 -19.20 -11.09 0.40
CA GLN A 422 -18.99 -11.77 1.68
C GLN A 422 -20.25 -12.53 2.14
N TYR A 423 -21.46 -11.99 1.89
CA TYR A 423 -22.69 -12.70 2.16
C TYR A 423 -22.79 -14.01 1.35
N THR A 424 -22.41 -14.00 0.07
CA THR A 424 -22.45 -15.21 -0.78
C THR A 424 -21.48 -16.30 -0.35
N LEU A 425 -20.52 -15.97 0.50
CA LEU A 425 -19.55 -16.91 1.08
C LEU A 425 -20.00 -17.52 2.41
N LEU A 426 -21.10 -17.07 3.00
CA LEU A 426 -21.64 -17.68 4.21
C LEU A 426 -22.04 -19.14 3.94
N PRO A 427 -21.68 -20.10 4.81
CA PRO A 427 -22.04 -21.51 4.61
C PRO A 427 -23.56 -21.74 4.63
N ASP A 428 -24.30 -20.85 5.28
CA ASP A 428 -25.74 -20.89 5.46
C ASP A 428 -26.48 -19.73 4.80
N HIS A 429 -25.88 -19.10 3.75
CA HIS A 429 -26.54 -18.06 2.96
C HIS A 429 -27.88 -18.59 2.38
N THR A 430 -28.87 -17.70 2.25
CA THR A 430 -30.14 -18.05 1.55
C THR A 430 -29.85 -18.16 0.04
N PRO A 431 -30.04 -19.35 -0.58
CA PRO A 431 -29.62 -19.57 -1.98
C PRO A 431 -30.25 -18.60 -2.98
N SER A 432 -31.51 -18.19 -2.80
CA SER A 432 -32.17 -17.23 -3.68
C SER A 432 -31.50 -15.86 -3.64
N ILE A 433 -31.08 -15.38 -2.45
CA ILE A 433 -30.39 -14.11 -2.27
C ILE A 433 -28.99 -14.17 -2.88
N SER A 434 -28.23 -15.25 -2.59
CA SER A 434 -26.89 -15.45 -3.18
C SER A 434 -26.95 -15.47 -4.72
N ASN A 435 -27.93 -16.18 -5.30
CA ASN A 435 -28.12 -16.23 -6.75
C ASN A 435 -28.52 -14.84 -7.31
N SER A 436 -29.37 -14.10 -6.60
CA SER A 436 -29.74 -12.72 -6.98
C SER A 436 -28.51 -11.80 -7.02
N ILE A 437 -27.66 -11.87 -5.98
CA ILE A 437 -26.41 -11.08 -5.93
C ILE A 437 -25.49 -11.44 -7.09
N LYS A 438 -25.24 -12.73 -7.32
CA LYS A 438 -24.35 -13.20 -8.41
C LYS A 438 -24.89 -12.80 -9.79
N SER A 439 -26.19 -12.94 -10.03
CA SER A 439 -26.82 -12.60 -11.31
C SER A 439 -26.81 -11.09 -11.55
N ALA A 440 -27.10 -10.26 -10.55
CA ALA A 440 -27.02 -8.80 -10.65
C ALA A 440 -25.58 -8.34 -10.87
N THR A 441 -24.61 -8.96 -10.19
CA THR A 441 -23.19 -8.67 -10.36
C THR A 441 -22.72 -8.97 -11.79
N LEU A 442 -23.11 -10.13 -12.34
CA LEU A 442 -22.79 -10.50 -13.71
C LEU A 442 -23.39 -9.52 -14.74
N ALA A 443 -24.64 -9.14 -14.54
CA ALA A 443 -25.32 -8.18 -15.40
C ALA A 443 -24.64 -6.80 -15.35
N ALA A 444 -24.24 -6.35 -14.16
CA ALA A 444 -23.51 -5.11 -13.99
C ALA A 444 -22.12 -5.16 -14.64
N ALA A 445 -21.37 -6.25 -14.44
CA ALA A 445 -20.02 -6.41 -15.00
C ALA A 445 -20.01 -6.41 -16.52
N LYS A 446 -21.01 -7.02 -17.15
CA LYS A 446 -21.15 -7.13 -18.62
C LYS A 446 -21.85 -5.93 -19.27
N LYS A 447 -22.21 -4.90 -18.54
CA LYS A 447 -22.84 -3.72 -19.09
C LYS A 447 -21.90 -3.01 -20.06
N SER A 448 -22.41 -2.65 -21.25
CA SER A 448 -21.62 -1.99 -22.30
C SER A 448 -20.97 -0.70 -21.80
N GLY A 449 -19.67 -0.54 -22.05
CA GLY A 449 -18.88 0.62 -21.62
C GLY A 449 -18.45 0.56 -20.16
N ASP A 450 -18.69 -0.54 -19.47
CA ASP A 450 -18.21 -0.76 -18.12
C ASP A 450 -16.89 -1.57 -18.10
N PHE A 451 -16.31 -1.77 -16.91
CA PHE A 451 -14.96 -2.28 -16.71
C PHE A 451 -14.72 -3.69 -17.29
N ALA A 452 -15.66 -4.63 -17.10
CA ALA A 452 -15.51 -5.98 -17.65
C ALA A 452 -15.70 -6.01 -19.19
N ASP A 453 -16.57 -5.18 -19.74
CA ASP A 453 -16.71 -5.00 -21.17
C ASP A 453 -15.40 -4.49 -21.79
N ALA A 454 -14.74 -3.53 -21.16
CA ALA A 454 -13.48 -2.98 -21.62
C ALA A 454 -12.36 -4.04 -21.64
N ILE A 455 -12.26 -4.87 -20.62
CA ILE A 455 -11.26 -5.95 -20.54
C ILE A 455 -11.58 -7.08 -21.50
N LEU A 456 -12.84 -7.54 -21.57
CA LEU A 456 -13.23 -8.65 -22.44
C LEU A 456 -13.12 -8.32 -23.94
N ASN A 457 -13.21 -7.04 -24.29
CA ASN A 457 -13.17 -6.53 -25.66
C ASN A 457 -11.90 -5.73 -25.97
N ASP A 458 -10.82 -5.86 -25.16
CA ASP A 458 -9.50 -5.28 -25.38
C ASP A 458 -9.55 -3.77 -25.69
N LYS A 459 -10.31 -3.00 -24.88
CA LYS A 459 -10.52 -1.57 -25.08
C LYS A 459 -9.48 -0.68 -24.42
N ASP A 460 -8.62 -1.23 -23.56
CA ASP A 460 -7.54 -0.52 -22.88
C ASP A 460 -6.19 -1.15 -23.20
N PRO A 461 -5.29 -0.44 -23.89
CA PRO A 461 -3.99 -0.98 -24.29
C PRO A 461 -3.04 -1.24 -23.10
N TYR A 462 -3.35 -0.74 -21.90
CA TYR A 462 -2.57 -0.94 -20.68
C TYR A 462 -3.23 -1.94 -19.71
N PHE A 463 -4.31 -2.62 -20.15
CA PHE A 463 -5.01 -3.71 -19.40
C PHE A 463 -5.51 -3.32 -18.00
N SER A 464 -5.82 -2.05 -17.77
CA SER A 464 -6.17 -1.54 -16.44
C SER A 464 -7.25 -0.47 -16.47
N PHE A 465 -8.26 -0.70 -17.29
CA PHE A 465 -9.36 0.23 -17.53
C PHE A 465 -10.01 0.73 -16.24
N ILE A 466 -10.16 2.05 -16.13
CA ILE A 466 -11.09 2.72 -15.24
C ILE A 466 -11.89 3.75 -16.03
N LYS A 467 -13.14 3.96 -15.64
CA LYS A 467 -14.01 4.89 -16.36
C LYS A 467 -13.60 6.34 -16.13
N ASP A 468 -13.32 6.68 -14.89
CA ASP A 468 -13.06 8.05 -14.47
C ASP A 468 -11.69 8.15 -13.78
N TYR A 469 -10.81 8.96 -14.35
CA TYR A 469 -9.52 9.31 -13.76
C TYR A 469 -9.68 10.52 -12.85
N ASN A 470 -10.13 10.29 -11.63
CA ASN A 470 -10.34 11.30 -10.59
C ASN A 470 -9.33 11.15 -9.47
N TRP A 471 -9.44 11.99 -8.45
CA TRP A 471 -8.65 11.93 -7.22
C TRP A 471 -8.60 10.50 -6.66
N GLY A 472 -7.38 9.95 -6.50
CA GLY A 472 -7.19 8.57 -6.02
C GLY A 472 -7.35 7.49 -7.11
N SER A 473 -7.08 7.78 -8.38
CA SER A 473 -7.26 6.83 -9.49
C SER A 473 -6.51 5.50 -9.29
N ASN A 474 -5.35 5.48 -8.59
CA ASN A 474 -4.63 4.26 -8.27
C ASN A 474 -5.39 3.38 -7.25
N GLN A 475 -6.18 3.98 -6.34
CA GLN A 475 -7.12 3.22 -5.51
C GLN A 475 -8.16 2.53 -6.37
N TYR A 476 -8.73 3.25 -7.35
CA TYR A 476 -9.76 2.70 -8.23
C TYR A 476 -9.23 1.56 -9.09
N LYS A 477 -7.99 1.67 -9.58
CA LYS A 477 -7.28 0.56 -10.23
C LYS A 477 -7.24 -0.68 -9.32
N SER A 478 -6.83 -0.50 -8.07
CA SER A 478 -6.77 -1.57 -7.08
C SER A 478 -8.15 -2.17 -6.76
N ILE A 479 -9.18 -1.34 -6.66
CA ILE A 479 -10.57 -1.77 -6.44
C ILE A 479 -11.07 -2.65 -7.59
N TYR A 480 -10.90 -2.23 -8.83
CA TYR A 480 -11.31 -3.03 -9.98
C TYR A 480 -10.54 -4.35 -10.07
N GLY A 481 -9.24 -4.35 -9.77
CA GLY A 481 -8.48 -5.59 -9.65
C GLY A 481 -9.09 -6.55 -8.61
N ASN A 482 -9.49 -6.05 -7.43
CA ASN A 482 -10.18 -6.84 -6.40
C ASN A 482 -11.54 -7.35 -6.88
N VAL A 483 -12.32 -6.55 -7.60
CA VAL A 483 -13.62 -6.98 -8.18
C VAL A 483 -13.41 -8.09 -9.20
N PHE A 484 -12.44 -7.96 -10.13
CA PHE A 484 -12.13 -9.00 -11.10
C PHE A 484 -11.72 -10.31 -10.44
N TYR A 485 -10.87 -10.23 -9.41
CA TYR A 485 -10.53 -11.41 -8.62
C TYR A 485 -11.77 -12.07 -8.00
N SER A 486 -12.69 -11.27 -7.45
CA SER A 486 -13.94 -11.77 -6.87
C SER A 486 -14.87 -12.39 -7.91
N LEU A 487 -15.01 -11.81 -9.10
CA LEU A 487 -15.78 -12.41 -10.22
C LEU A 487 -15.27 -13.81 -10.56
N SER A 488 -13.95 -13.99 -10.56
CA SER A 488 -13.31 -15.28 -10.78
C SER A 488 -13.55 -16.24 -9.61
N LYS A 489 -13.18 -15.85 -8.39
CA LYS A 489 -13.24 -16.72 -7.19
C LYS A 489 -14.65 -17.15 -6.80
N LEU A 490 -15.65 -16.29 -6.99
CA LEU A 490 -17.06 -16.61 -6.75
C LEU A 490 -17.72 -17.33 -7.91
N ASN A 491 -16.95 -17.62 -8.97
CA ASN A 491 -17.41 -18.28 -10.20
C ASN A 491 -18.67 -17.64 -10.78
N ILE A 492 -18.66 -16.28 -10.84
CA ILE A 492 -19.83 -15.50 -11.32
C ILE A 492 -19.97 -15.60 -12.83
N ASP A 493 -18.85 -15.68 -13.56
CA ASP A 493 -18.79 -15.86 -15.02
C ASP A 493 -17.77 -16.95 -15.38
N PRO A 494 -18.15 -18.23 -15.31
CA PRO A 494 -17.23 -19.36 -15.48
C PRO A 494 -16.45 -19.36 -16.79
N GLY A 495 -17.06 -18.87 -17.87
CA GLY A 495 -16.44 -18.82 -19.21
C GLY A 495 -15.27 -17.82 -19.33
N ASN A 496 -15.13 -16.90 -18.38
CA ASN A 496 -14.09 -15.87 -18.38
C ASN A 496 -13.21 -15.89 -17.12
N HIS A 497 -13.21 -16.99 -16.38
CA HIS A 497 -12.49 -17.14 -15.10
C HIS A 497 -11.01 -16.72 -15.21
N SER A 498 -10.24 -17.27 -16.17
CA SER A 498 -8.83 -16.93 -16.38
C SER A 498 -8.64 -15.48 -16.77
N LYS A 499 -9.47 -14.97 -17.70
CA LYS A 499 -9.37 -13.56 -18.13
C LYS A 499 -9.56 -12.58 -16.97
N TYR A 500 -10.43 -12.92 -16.01
CA TYR A 500 -10.62 -12.09 -14.82
C TYR A 500 -9.45 -12.17 -13.85
N LEU A 501 -8.77 -13.31 -13.74
CA LEU A 501 -7.53 -13.41 -12.95
C LEU A 501 -6.41 -12.62 -13.60
N ASP A 502 -6.23 -12.76 -14.92
CA ASP A 502 -5.24 -12.00 -15.68
C ASP A 502 -5.50 -10.48 -15.55
N ALA A 503 -6.78 -10.08 -15.67
CA ALA A 503 -7.16 -8.69 -15.48
C ALA A 503 -6.83 -8.20 -14.06
N ALA A 504 -7.16 -8.96 -13.03
CA ALA A 504 -6.86 -8.58 -11.65
C ALA A 504 -5.37 -8.33 -11.43
N GLU A 505 -4.50 -9.19 -11.98
CA GLU A 505 -3.04 -9.02 -11.89
C GLU A 505 -2.54 -7.85 -12.75
N SER A 506 -3.17 -7.58 -13.90
CA SER A 506 -2.78 -6.46 -14.77
C SER A 506 -2.93 -5.09 -14.10
N TYR A 507 -3.88 -4.92 -13.17
CA TYR A 507 -3.97 -3.70 -12.36
C TYR A 507 -2.78 -3.53 -11.42
N ILE A 508 -2.17 -4.63 -10.96
CA ILE A 508 -0.91 -4.58 -10.21
C ILE A 508 0.20 -4.12 -11.14
N HIS A 509 0.31 -4.71 -12.32
CA HIS A 509 1.33 -4.32 -13.30
C HIS A 509 1.25 -2.84 -13.67
N TYR A 510 0.03 -2.26 -13.77
CA TYR A 510 -0.14 -0.82 -14.00
C TYR A 510 0.51 0.01 -12.88
N ILE A 511 0.28 -0.33 -11.62
CA ILE A 511 0.87 0.36 -10.47
C ILE A 511 2.38 0.15 -10.43
N HIS A 512 2.87 -0.98 -10.91
CA HIS A 512 4.28 -1.36 -10.93
C HIS A 512 5.06 -0.88 -12.16
N GLY A 513 4.43 -0.10 -13.05
CA GLY A 513 5.15 0.53 -14.16
C GLY A 513 4.52 0.33 -15.54
N VAL A 514 3.55 -0.58 -15.73
CA VAL A 514 2.86 -0.76 -17.01
C VAL A 514 1.84 0.36 -17.23
N ASN A 515 2.37 1.58 -17.36
CA ASN A 515 1.59 2.82 -17.55
C ASN A 515 2.37 3.79 -18.46
N PRO A 516 1.75 4.85 -19.01
CA PRO A 516 2.41 5.76 -19.95
C PRO A 516 3.69 6.44 -19.42
N PHE A 517 3.86 6.53 -18.11
CA PHE A 517 5.09 7.05 -17.50
C PHE A 517 6.20 6.01 -17.37
N GLY A 518 5.89 4.71 -17.51
CA GLY A 518 6.82 3.64 -17.16
C GLY A 518 7.30 3.76 -15.71
N MET A 519 6.42 4.10 -14.76
CA MET A 519 6.75 4.48 -13.40
C MET A 519 5.99 3.66 -12.37
N VAL A 520 6.69 3.19 -11.35
CA VAL A 520 6.08 2.57 -10.17
C VAL A 520 5.43 3.65 -9.31
N TYR A 521 4.13 3.53 -9.02
CA TYR A 521 3.38 4.49 -8.20
C TYR A 521 3.57 4.31 -6.68
N LEU A 522 4.64 3.63 -6.27
CA LEU A 522 5.05 3.49 -4.87
C LEU A 522 6.31 4.31 -4.59
N SER A 523 6.35 4.95 -3.43
CA SER A 523 7.48 5.80 -3.02
C SER A 523 8.73 4.99 -2.69
N ASN A 524 9.90 5.49 -3.12
CA ASN A 524 11.24 5.06 -2.69
C ASN A 524 11.47 3.53 -2.77
N MET A 525 11.09 2.92 -3.89
CA MET A 525 11.16 1.46 -4.09
C MET A 525 12.43 0.99 -4.80
N LYS A 526 13.42 1.86 -5.01
CA LYS A 526 14.65 1.54 -5.74
C LYS A 526 15.42 0.36 -5.13
N SER A 527 15.51 0.30 -3.81
CA SER A 527 16.17 -0.81 -3.09
C SER A 527 15.43 -2.14 -3.21
N ILE A 528 14.16 -2.11 -3.65
CA ILE A 528 13.30 -3.29 -3.82
C ILE A 528 13.24 -3.75 -5.28
N GLY A 529 13.72 -2.90 -6.21
CA GLY A 529 13.86 -3.27 -7.62
C GLY A 529 13.20 -2.30 -8.61
N ALA A 530 12.58 -1.21 -8.16
CA ALA A 530 12.05 -0.20 -9.08
C ALA A 530 13.16 0.69 -9.61
N ASP A 531 13.37 0.71 -10.90
CA ASP A 531 14.32 1.63 -11.54
C ASP A 531 13.78 3.07 -11.61
N LYS A 532 12.47 3.22 -11.81
CA LYS A 532 11.76 4.49 -11.87
C LYS A 532 10.47 4.40 -11.03
N GLY A 533 10.49 4.96 -9.83
CA GLY A 533 9.32 5.11 -8.97
C GLY A 533 8.95 6.56 -8.78
N ILE A 534 7.90 6.83 -8.01
CA ILE A 534 7.60 8.19 -7.56
C ILE A 534 8.72 8.66 -6.64
N THR A 535 9.14 9.89 -6.85
CA THR A 535 10.25 10.50 -6.12
C THR A 535 9.78 11.48 -5.05
N GLN A 536 8.57 12.02 -5.20
CA GLN A 536 8.00 13.06 -4.37
C GLN A 536 6.48 12.93 -4.33
N PHE A 537 5.87 13.10 -3.15
CA PHE A 537 4.41 13.11 -3.00
C PHE A 537 3.99 13.99 -1.82
N TYR A 538 2.75 14.49 -1.85
CA TYR A 538 2.24 15.35 -0.80
C TYR A 538 2.10 14.59 0.52
N HIS A 539 2.84 15.06 1.53
CA HIS A 539 2.77 14.52 2.89
C HIS A 539 3.43 15.49 3.88
N SER A 540 2.81 15.71 5.02
CA SER A 540 3.29 16.65 6.03
C SER A 540 4.65 16.27 6.63
N TRP A 541 4.97 14.97 6.75
CA TRP A 541 6.30 14.54 7.17
C TRP A 541 7.35 14.77 6.08
N PHE A 542 7.00 14.45 4.84
CA PHE A 542 7.90 14.56 3.70
C PHE A 542 7.75 15.90 2.98
N ALA A 543 7.46 16.95 3.76
CA ALA A 543 7.10 18.28 3.27
C ALA A 543 8.13 18.89 2.29
N ASP A 544 7.62 19.72 1.37
CA ASP A 544 8.39 20.45 0.37
C ASP A 544 9.58 21.17 0.99
N GLY A 545 10.77 20.97 0.43
CA GLY A 545 12.04 21.53 0.90
C GLY A 545 12.62 20.89 2.17
N SER A 546 11.97 19.89 2.77
CA SER A 546 12.51 19.15 3.90
C SER A 546 13.58 18.13 3.48
N LYS A 547 14.31 17.59 4.47
CA LYS A 547 15.28 16.51 4.19
C LYS A 547 14.64 15.18 3.73
N TRP A 548 13.33 15.05 3.79
CA TRP A 548 12.57 13.89 3.37
C TRP A 548 11.74 14.09 2.10
N ASP A 549 11.82 15.26 1.48
CA ASP A 549 10.93 15.68 0.40
C ASP A 549 11.06 14.81 -0.86
N GLN A 550 12.27 14.71 -1.45
CA GLN A 550 12.45 14.11 -2.77
C GLN A 550 13.56 13.07 -2.80
N GLU A 551 13.25 11.86 -3.27
CA GLU A 551 14.23 10.79 -3.48
C GLU A 551 15.33 11.21 -4.46
N GLY A 552 16.59 10.98 -4.07
CA GLY A 552 17.77 11.29 -4.88
C GLY A 552 18.14 12.78 -4.94
N VAL A 553 17.35 13.67 -4.35
CA VAL A 553 17.60 15.12 -4.27
C VAL A 553 17.75 15.56 -2.82
N SER A 554 16.75 15.29 -1.98
CA SER A 554 16.79 15.55 -0.55
C SER A 554 17.72 14.57 0.16
N MET A 555 18.11 14.88 1.39
CA MET A 555 19.05 14.06 2.16
C MET A 555 18.60 12.60 2.31
N TYR A 556 17.32 12.35 2.51
CA TYR A 556 16.75 11.03 2.76
C TYR A 556 15.69 10.60 1.75
N GLY A 557 14.91 11.55 1.21
CA GLY A 557 13.68 11.26 0.47
C GLY A 557 12.57 10.67 1.34
N PRO A 558 11.36 10.45 0.79
CA PRO A 558 10.22 9.90 1.52
C PRO A 558 10.46 8.43 1.92
N ALA A 559 9.71 7.95 2.94
CA ALA A 559 9.75 6.55 3.32
C ALA A 559 9.19 5.65 2.20
N PRO A 560 9.67 4.39 2.10
CA PRO A 560 9.27 3.48 1.03
C PRO A 560 7.85 2.94 1.20
N GLY A 561 7.21 2.59 0.08
CA GLY A 561 6.01 1.77 0.04
C GLY A 561 4.68 2.52 0.04
N PHE A 562 4.65 3.84 0.08
CA PHE A 562 3.42 4.64 0.00
C PHE A 562 2.89 4.69 -1.43
N LEU A 563 1.62 4.37 -1.63
CA LEU A 563 0.94 4.49 -2.91
C LEU A 563 0.44 5.92 -3.11
N ALA A 564 0.85 6.58 -4.20
CA ALA A 564 0.37 7.89 -4.59
C ALA A 564 -1.04 7.83 -5.21
N GLY A 565 -1.76 8.95 -5.15
CA GLY A 565 -3.13 9.11 -5.67
C GLY A 565 -3.28 8.71 -7.13
N GLY A 566 -2.35 9.09 -7.98
CA GLY A 566 -2.35 8.75 -9.41
C GLY A 566 -2.96 9.81 -10.32
N PRO A 567 -3.07 9.54 -11.62
CA PRO A 567 -3.60 10.48 -12.61
C PRO A 567 -4.98 11.00 -12.26
N ASN A 568 -5.18 12.32 -12.36
CA ASN A 568 -6.43 13.01 -12.03
C ASN A 568 -6.77 14.10 -13.04
N THR A 569 -7.77 13.87 -13.87
CA THR A 569 -8.24 14.83 -14.88
C THR A 569 -9.01 16.00 -14.29
N SER A 570 -9.45 15.89 -13.04
CA SER A 570 -10.16 16.96 -12.29
C SER A 570 -9.19 17.87 -11.52
N TYR A 571 -7.88 17.65 -11.63
CA TYR A 571 -6.90 18.48 -10.96
C TYR A 571 -6.98 19.94 -11.43
N SER A 572 -6.90 20.84 -10.48
CA SER A 572 -6.78 22.28 -10.73
C SER A 572 -5.97 22.94 -9.62
N VAL A 573 -5.25 23.99 -9.98
CA VAL A 573 -4.70 24.91 -8.98
C VAL A 573 -5.81 25.69 -8.31
N ASP A 574 -5.52 26.31 -7.15
CA ASP A 574 -6.48 27.18 -6.48
C ASP A 574 -6.92 28.33 -7.40
N GLY A 575 -8.19 28.70 -7.32
CA GLY A 575 -8.76 29.79 -8.13
C GLY A 575 -8.12 31.17 -7.90
N CYS A 576 -7.30 31.34 -6.86
CA CYS A 576 -6.52 32.55 -6.64
C CYS A 576 -5.35 32.71 -7.63
N CYS A 577 -4.88 31.62 -8.24
CA CYS A 577 -3.81 31.67 -9.24
C CYS A 577 -4.27 32.37 -10.54
N PRO A 578 -3.39 33.12 -11.21
CA PRO A 578 -1.97 33.28 -10.89
C PRO A 578 -1.64 34.48 -9.97
N ASN A 579 -2.58 35.43 -9.72
CA ASN A 579 -2.24 36.75 -9.20
C ASN A 579 -3.07 37.23 -8.00
N ASN A 580 -3.95 36.40 -7.45
CA ASN A 580 -4.89 36.76 -6.39
C ASN A 580 -4.69 36.00 -5.07
N CYS A 581 -3.50 35.39 -4.85
CA CYS A 581 -3.26 34.56 -3.66
C CYS A 581 -2.79 35.37 -2.43
N GLY A 582 -3.16 36.63 -2.33
CA GLY A 582 -3.01 37.48 -1.14
C GLY A 582 -1.60 38.07 -0.94
N SER A 583 -0.54 37.53 -1.50
CA SER A 583 0.81 38.07 -1.44
C SER A 583 1.60 37.81 -2.72
N ALA A 584 2.67 38.60 -2.95
CA ALA A 584 3.57 38.39 -4.08
C ALA A 584 4.26 37.02 -4.02
N GLN A 585 4.58 36.52 -2.81
CA GLN A 585 5.20 35.22 -2.60
C GLN A 585 4.25 34.09 -3.00
N ASN A 586 2.98 34.14 -2.54
CA ASN A 586 1.98 33.14 -2.90
C ASN A 586 1.67 33.16 -4.41
N ASN A 587 1.60 34.33 -5.03
CA ASN A 587 1.40 34.44 -6.47
C ASN A 587 2.57 33.85 -7.25
N ALA A 588 3.83 34.00 -6.78
CA ALA A 588 5.00 33.39 -7.40
C ALA A 588 4.95 31.86 -7.37
N ILE A 589 4.34 31.26 -6.36
CA ILE A 589 4.15 29.81 -6.27
C ILE A 589 3.30 29.28 -7.45
N CYS A 590 2.30 30.04 -7.91
CA CYS A 590 1.46 29.65 -9.04
C CYS A 590 2.25 29.40 -10.34
N THR A 591 3.43 29.97 -10.48
CA THR A 591 4.29 29.83 -11.66
C THR A 591 5.61 29.11 -11.36
N SER A 592 5.81 28.65 -10.12
CA SER A 592 7.06 28.00 -9.68
C SER A 592 7.27 26.60 -10.28
N GLN A 593 6.21 25.98 -10.77
CA GLN A 593 6.20 24.63 -11.32
C GLN A 593 5.66 24.64 -12.76
N VAL A 594 6.23 23.80 -13.60
CA VAL A 594 5.58 23.44 -14.86
C VAL A 594 4.42 22.50 -14.54
N LEU A 595 3.19 22.89 -14.85
CA LEU A 595 1.97 22.15 -14.50
C LEU A 595 1.33 21.42 -15.70
N SER A 596 2.04 21.25 -16.78
CA SER A 596 1.61 20.40 -17.91
C SER A 596 2.74 19.39 -18.21
N PRO A 597 2.67 18.15 -17.69
CA PRO A 597 1.58 17.60 -16.83
C PRO A 597 1.49 18.27 -15.45
N PRO A 598 0.38 18.08 -14.70
CA PRO A 598 -0.77 17.21 -14.96
C PRO A 598 -1.87 17.84 -15.80
N LEU A 599 -1.90 19.18 -15.97
CA LEU A 599 -2.94 19.89 -16.72
C LEU A 599 -2.83 19.61 -18.23
N ASN A 600 -3.99 19.61 -18.91
CA ASN A 600 -4.09 19.49 -20.38
C ASN A 600 -3.44 18.20 -20.94
N GLN A 601 -3.61 17.09 -20.24
CA GLN A 601 -3.07 15.80 -20.64
C GLN A 601 -4.19 14.80 -20.96
N PRO A 602 -3.90 13.76 -21.79
CA PRO A 602 -4.69 12.53 -21.80
C PRO A 602 -4.83 11.96 -20.36
N ALA A 603 -5.94 11.30 -20.09
CA ALA A 603 -6.30 10.94 -18.72
C ALA A 603 -5.21 10.14 -17.99
N MET A 604 -4.57 9.16 -18.64
CA MET A 604 -3.48 8.38 -18.03
C MET A 604 -2.19 9.19 -17.82
N LYS A 605 -2.04 10.35 -18.48
CA LYS A 605 -0.88 11.25 -18.35
C LYS A 605 -1.15 12.47 -17.44
N ALA A 606 -2.34 12.56 -16.85
CA ALA A 606 -2.70 13.67 -15.95
C ALA A 606 -2.10 13.47 -14.53
N TYR A 607 -0.78 13.25 -14.45
CA TYR A 607 -0.03 13.02 -13.22
C TYR A 607 1.33 13.73 -13.24
N LYS A 608 1.80 14.11 -12.07
CA LYS A 608 3.15 14.61 -11.82
C LYS A 608 3.56 14.32 -10.38
N ASP A 609 4.84 13.97 -10.17
CA ASP A 609 5.48 13.97 -8.85
C ASP A 609 5.70 15.41 -8.40
N PHE A 610 4.99 15.86 -7.36
CA PHE A 610 5.26 17.14 -6.70
C PHE A 610 4.59 17.18 -5.33
N ASN A 611 5.08 18.09 -4.48
CA ASN A 611 4.71 18.17 -3.07
C ASN A 611 4.34 19.61 -2.63
N ASN A 612 3.92 20.44 -3.56
CA ASN A 612 3.53 21.80 -3.25
C ASN A 612 2.08 21.85 -2.74
N SER A 613 1.90 22.39 -1.55
CA SER A 613 0.61 22.64 -0.93
C SER A 613 -0.20 23.70 -1.69
N TRP A 614 -1.13 24.40 -1.00
CA TRP A 614 -1.81 25.56 -1.56
C TRP A 614 -0.79 26.61 -2.04
N PRO A 615 -0.98 27.24 -3.20
CA PRO A 615 -2.14 27.17 -4.11
C PRO A 615 -2.04 26.12 -5.22
N LEU A 616 -1.02 25.26 -5.27
CA LEU A 616 -0.86 24.27 -6.34
C LEU A 616 -1.63 22.98 -6.10
N ASN A 617 -2.10 22.71 -4.88
CA ASN A 617 -2.99 21.61 -4.52
C ASN A 617 -2.47 20.22 -4.95
N SER A 618 -1.16 19.95 -4.75
CA SER A 618 -0.55 18.68 -5.15
C SER A 618 -1.22 17.45 -4.49
N TRP A 619 -1.87 17.66 -3.34
CA TRP A 619 -2.67 16.60 -2.69
C TRP A 619 -3.68 15.92 -3.61
N ALA A 620 -4.27 16.66 -4.56
CA ALA A 620 -5.26 16.11 -5.49
C ALA A 620 -4.67 15.11 -6.51
N ILE A 621 -3.34 15.00 -6.60
CA ILE A 621 -2.60 14.17 -7.56
C ILE A 621 -1.71 13.15 -6.84
N SER A 622 -0.81 13.64 -5.96
CA SER A 622 0.32 12.87 -5.46
C SER A 622 0.16 12.40 -4.02
N GLU A 623 -0.84 12.90 -3.27
CA GLU A 623 -1.04 12.49 -1.89
C GLU A 623 -1.24 10.97 -1.77
N ASN A 624 -0.66 10.37 -0.75
CA ASN A 624 -1.01 9.02 -0.31
C ASN A 624 -2.31 9.05 0.51
N SER A 625 -2.94 7.90 0.64
CA SER A 625 -4.00 7.66 1.65
C SER A 625 -3.98 6.21 2.10
N ASN A 626 -4.28 5.97 3.38
CA ASN A 626 -4.46 4.61 3.86
C ASN A 626 -5.58 3.87 3.12
N GLY A 627 -6.59 4.61 2.61
CA GLY A 627 -7.62 4.05 1.76
C GLY A 627 -7.09 3.49 0.44
N TYR A 628 -6.15 4.19 -0.19
CA TYR A 628 -5.46 3.70 -1.40
C TYR A 628 -4.61 2.48 -1.07
N GLN A 629 -3.89 2.57 0.03
CA GLN A 629 -2.95 1.56 0.47
C GLN A 629 -3.63 0.21 0.76
N VAL A 630 -4.76 0.20 1.50
CA VAL A 630 -5.47 -1.06 1.82
C VAL A 630 -6.06 -1.72 0.59
N ALA A 631 -6.56 -0.96 -0.38
CA ALA A 631 -7.09 -1.50 -1.62
C ALA A 631 -5.98 -2.20 -2.43
N TYR A 632 -4.80 -1.58 -2.49
CA TYR A 632 -3.62 -2.13 -3.16
C TYR A 632 -3.04 -3.34 -2.41
N ILE A 633 -2.85 -3.26 -1.10
CA ILE A 633 -2.37 -4.39 -0.26
C ILE A 633 -3.27 -5.61 -0.45
N ARG A 634 -4.60 -5.41 -0.41
CA ARG A 634 -5.57 -6.47 -0.62
C ARG A 634 -5.48 -7.10 -2.00
N LEU A 635 -5.26 -6.32 -3.04
CA LEU A 635 -5.07 -6.84 -4.39
C LEU A 635 -3.74 -7.58 -4.52
N LEU A 636 -2.65 -6.95 -4.10
CA LEU A 636 -1.31 -7.51 -4.22
C LEU A 636 -1.15 -8.83 -3.48
N SER A 637 -1.74 -8.94 -2.27
CA SER A 637 -1.66 -10.16 -1.45
C SER A 637 -2.21 -11.41 -2.13
N LYS A 638 -3.10 -11.26 -3.11
CA LYS A 638 -3.67 -12.38 -3.87
C LYS A 638 -2.70 -13.01 -4.87
N PHE A 639 -1.64 -12.30 -5.20
CA PHE A 639 -0.63 -12.67 -6.19
C PHE A 639 0.78 -12.81 -5.60
N VAL A 640 0.92 -12.68 -4.30
CA VAL A 640 2.14 -13.08 -3.59
C VAL A 640 2.11 -14.59 -3.47
N GLY A 641 3.17 -15.26 -3.98
CA GLY A 641 3.34 -16.69 -3.76
C GLY A 641 3.46 -16.97 -2.27
N SER A 642 2.85 -18.05 -1.80
CA SER A 642 3.11 -18.55 -0.45
C SER A 642 4.61 -18.74 -0.35
N GLY A 643 5.29 -17.86 0.40
CA GLY A 643 6.71 -18.03 0.71
C GLY A 643 6.89 -19.46 1.19
N SER A 644 7.81 -20.21 0.58
CA SER A 644 8.06 -21.65 0.70
C SER A 644 7.18 -22.34 1.72
N SER A 645 6.09 -22.92 1.25
CA SER A 645 5.05 -23.52 2.05
C SER A 645 5.63 -24.35 3.20
N VAL A 646 5.49 -23.88 4.41
CA VAL A 646 5.15 -24.85 5.45
C VAL A 646 3.77 -25.36 5.03
N ASN A 647 3.69 -26.59 4.53
CA ASN A 647 2.44 -27.23 4.14
C ASN A 647 1.37 -26.98 5.20
N SER A 648 0.39 -26.13 4.87
CA SER A 648 -0.82 -25.97 5.67
C SER A 648 -1.80 -27.10 5.37
N THR A 649 -1.42 -28.32 5.70
CA THR A 649 -2.32 -29.41 6.02
C THR A 649 -1.86 -29.94 7.37
N GLU A 650 -2.66 -29.66 8.33
CA GLU A 650 -2.55 -29.84 9.77
C GLU A 650 -2.06 -28.58 10.50
N TYR A 651 -2.94 -27.99 11.34
CA TYR A 651 -2.55 -27.34 12.57
C TYR A 651 -1.88 -28.39 13.48
N THR A 652 -0.74 -28.90 13.06
CA THR A 652 0.20 -29.47 13.99
C THR A 652 0.76 -28.26 14.73
N THR A 653 0.46 -28.19 16.02
CA THR A 653 1.28 -27.50 17.01
C THR A 653 2.68 -27.39 16.44
N ILE A 654 3.20 -26.15 16.21
CA ILE A 654 4.63 -25.95 15.93
C ILE A 654 5.30 -26.70 17.05
N GLN A 655 5.86 -27.87 16.77
CA GLN A 655 6.65 -28.58 17.75
C GLN A 655 7.86 -27.66 17.98
N GLN A 656 7.78 -26.93 19.09
CA GLN A 656 8.85 -26.09 19.56
C GLN A 656 10.08 -26.99 19.60
N LYS A 657 11.02 -26.76 18.68
CA LYS A 657 12.20 -27.63 18.49
C LYS A 657 13.03 -27.70 19.75
N PHE A 658 12.98 -26.65 20.55
CA PHE A 658 13.59 -26.61 21.86
C PHE A 658 12.78 -25.68 22.80
N THR A 659 12.96 -25.86 24.07
CA THR A 659 12.39 -25.02 25.11
C THR A 659 13.49 -24.41 25.96
N VAL A 660 13.26 -23.19 26.43
CA VAL A 660 14.20 -22.44 27.29
C VAL A 660 13.50 -22.07 28.58
N TYR A 661 14.06 -22.46 29.70
CA TYR A 661 13.49 -22.15 31.01
C TYR A 661 14.56 -22.05 32.10
N PRO A 662 14.32 -21.21 33.15
CA PRO A 662 13.25 -20.21 33.21
C PRO A 662 13.49 -19.08 32.21
N ASN A 663 12.41 -18.48 31.71
CA ASN A 663 12.44 -17.28 30.86
C ASN A 663 11.28 -16.37 31.32
N PRO A 664 11.52 -15.21 31.96
CA PRO A 664 12.83 -14.61 32.28
C PRO A 664 13.69 -15.46 33.22
N THR A 665 15.04 -15.26 33.15
CA THR A 665 16.01 -15.93 34.00
C THR A 665 16.73 -14.93 34.93
N ASN A 666 17.15 -15.39 36.10
CA ASN A 666 18.04 -14.64 37.01
C ASN A 666 19.54 -14.88 36.71
N GLY A 667 19.87 -15.58 35.62
CA GLY A 667 21.23 -15.87 35.19
C GLY A 667 21.37 -17.27 34.61
N VAL A 668 20.94 -18.29 35.31
CA VAL A 668 21.02 -19.68 34.84
C VAL A 668 19.74 -20.08 34.11
N LEU A 669 19.88 -20.64 32.92
CA LEU A 669 18.79 -21.19 32.14
C LEU A 669 19.10 -22.58 31.57
N THR A 670 18.07 -23.33 31.28
CA THR A 670 18.16 -24.66 30.65
C THR A 670 17.54 -24.59 29.25
N ILE A 671 18.28 -25.09 28.27
CA ILE A 671 17.83 -25.29 26.88
C ILE A 671 17.60 -26.78 26.71
N LYS A 672 16.39 -27.17 26.35
CA LYS A 672 16.04 -28.58 26.10
C LYS A 672 15.58 -28.75 24.68
N VAL A 673 16.26 -29.60 23.92
CA VAL A 673 15.88 -29.99 22.56
C VAL A 673 14.83 -31.09 22.63
N ASN A 674 13.81 -30.99 21.78
CA ASN A 674 12.64 -31.87 21.80
C ASN A 674 12.75 -33.08 20.84
N ASP A 675 13.85 -33.18 20.12
CA ASP A 675 14.21 -34.35 19.28
C ASP A 675 15.65 -34.81 19.61
N GLN A 676 16.11 -35.89 18.98
CA GLN A 676 17.45 -36.45 19.23
C GLN A 676 18.47 -36.05 18.16
N ILE A 677 18.32 -34.84 17.59
CA ILE A 677 19.21 -34.30 16.56
C ILE A 677 20.26 -33.41 17.23
N ALA A 678 21.48 -33.43 16.78
CA ALA A 678 22.52 -32.50 17.23
C ALA A 678 22.42 -31.17 16.47
N TYR A 679 22.37 -30.07 17.22
CA TYR A 679 22.29 -28.72 16.68
C TYR A 679 23.55 -27.91 17.03
N ASP A 680 23.99 -27.05 16.12
CA ASP A 680 24.90 -25.97 16.46
C ASP A 680 24.10 -24.89 17.19
N MET A 681 24.52 -24.56 18.40
CA MET A 681 23.86 -23.59 19.27
C MET A 681 24.70 -22.31 19.37
N CYS A 682 24.05 -21.16 19.19
CA CYS A 682 24.64 -19.84 19.47
C CYS A 682 23.72 -19.03 20.39
N ILE A 683 24.32 -18.26 21.30
CA ILE A 683 23.62 -17.23 22.06
C ILE A 683 24.19 -15.89 21.64
N LEU A 684 23.29 -14.99 21.24
CA LEU A 684 23.63 -13.66 20.75
C LEU A 684 23.05 -12.59 21.67
N ASP A 685 23.75 -11.49 21.80
CA ASP A 685 23.17 -10.27 22.36
C ASP A 685 22.33 -9.52 21.30
N LEU A 686 21.69 -8.42 21.69
CA LEU A 686 20.88 -7.60 20.76
C LEU A 686 21.70 -6.91 19.66
N SER A 687 23.02 -6.84 19.78
CA SER A 687 23.89 -6.32 18.72
C SER A 687 24.20 -7.38 17.66
N GLY A 688 23.79 -8.64 17.89
CA GLY A 688 24.13 -9.78 17.06
C GLY A 688 25.52 -10.38 17.38
N THR A 689 26.16 -9.96 18.48
CA THR A 689 27.43 -10.53 18.91
C THR A 689 27.19 -11.88 19.55
N ILE A 690 27.90 -12.92 19.09
CA ILE A 690 27.84 -14.25 19.68
C ILE A 690 28.59 -14.22 21.04
N ILE A 691 27.87 -14.44 22.12
CA ILE A 691 28.41 -14.50 23.48
C ILE A 691 28.69 -15.93 23.94
N HIS A 692 28.03 -16.92 23.32
CA HIS A 692 28.25 -18.34 23.60
C HIS A 692 28.01 -19.17 22.34
N LYS A 693 28.81 -20.22 22.13
CA LYS A 693 28.61 -21.15 21.02
C LYS A 693 28.95 -22.55 21.47
N ASP A 694 28.10 -23.54 21.20
CA ASP A 694 28.27 -24.95 21.56
C ASP A 694 27.43 -25.84 20.62
N LYS A 695 27.48 -27.16 20.83
CA LYS A 695 26.59 -28.13 20.21
C LYS A 695 25.67 -28.76 21.26
N ILE A 696 24.37 -28.84 20.94
CA ILE A 696 23.38 -29.43 21.81
C ILE A 696 22.60 -30.55 21.09
N ALA A 697 22.45 -31.71 21.76
CA ALA A 697 21.68 -32.83 21.25
C ALA A 697 20.51 -33.25 22.17
N SER A 698 20.45 -32.72 23.39
CA SER A 698 19.36 -33.04 24.33
C SER A 698 19.09 -31.86 25.27
N THR A 699 19.97 -31.59 26.23
CA THR A 699 19.79 -30.52 27.23
C THR A 699 21.14 -29.85 27.49
N ALA A 700 21.14 -28.54 27.56
CA ALA A 700 22.28 -27.73 27.98
C ALA A 700 21.85 -26.75 29.08
N THR A 701 22.71 -26.52 30.04
CA THR A 701 22.54 -25.48 31.05
C THR A 701 23.52 -24.36 30.76
N ILE A 702 23.02 -23.15 30.62
CA ILE A 702 23.79 -21.94 30.32
C ILE A 702 23.73 -20.98 31.51
N ASP A 703 24.88 -20.46 31.84
CA ASP A 703 25.02 -19.43 32.88
C ASP A 703 25.28 -18.07 32.20
N LEU A 704 24.33 -17.15 32.34
CA LEU A 704 24.42 -15.77 31.87
C LEU A 704 24.76 -14.79 33.05
N GLU A 705 25.05 -15.23 34.26
CA GLU A 705 25.26 -14.34 35.42
C GLU A 705 26.34 -13.28 35.20
N ASN A 706 27.32 -13.56 34.35
CA ASN A 706 28.42 -12.64 34.06
C ASN A 706 28.12 -11.69 32.89
N TYR A 707 26.93 -11.77 32.25
CA TYR A 707 26.53 -10.89 31.18
C TYR A 707 25.53 -9.82 31.65
N PRO A 708 25.42 -8.66 31.01
CA PRO A 708 24.46 -7.61 31.37
C PRO A 708 23.01 -8.08 31.39
N SER A 709 22.18 -7.53 32.29
CA SER A 709 20.74 -7.75 32.19
C SER A 709 20.20 -7.19 30.89
N GLY A 710 19.39 -8.00 30.19
CA GLY A 710 18.92 -7.64 28.86
C GLY A 710 18.25 -8.80 28.12
N ILE A 711 18.09 -8.64 26.82
CA ILE A 711 17.53 -9.64 25.93
C ILE A 711 18.67 -10.37 25.19
N TYR A 712 18.55 -11.68 25.15
CA TYR A 712 19.45 -12.57 24.42
C TYR A 712 18.63 -13.43 23.44
N ILE A 713 19.26 -13.80 22.33
CA ILE A 713 18.67 -14.71 21.34
C ILE A 713 19.43 -16.03 21.38
N ILE A 714 18.73 -17.11 21.65
CA ILE A 714 19.27 -18.46 21.50
C ILE A 714 18.91 -18.95 20.09
N SER A 715 19.91 -19.34 19.33
CA SER A 715 19.76 -19.88 17.98
C SER A 715 20.26 -21.31 17.92
N LEU A 716 19.45 -22.23 17.39
CA LEU A 716 19.83 -23.60 17.07
C LEU A 716 19.79 -23.81 15.55
N SER A 717 20.82 -24.46 14.99
CA SER A 717 20.90 -24.77 13.57
C SER A 717 21.30 -26.22 13.31
N ASP A 718 20.62 -26.88 12.35
CA ASP A 718 20.99 -28.22 11.84
C ASP A 718 21.83 -28.15 10.56
N GLY A 719 22.30 -26.94 10.20
CA GLY A 719 23.07 -26.69 8.98
C GLY A 719 22.19 -26.41 7.73
N ARG A 720 20.87 -26.61 7.81
CA ARG A 720 19.90 -26.28 6.76
C ARG A 720 18.84 -25.29 7.25
N ASN A 721 18.41 -25.44 8.52
CA ASN A 721 17.38 -24.63 9.16
C ASN A 721 17.94 -24.02 10.43
N GLU A 722 17.37 -22.90 10.86
CA GLU A 722 17.71 -22.20 12.10
C GLU A 722 16.42 -21.88 12.88
N TRP A 723 16.43 -22.16 14.18
CA TRP A 723 15.34 -21.88 15.12
C TRP A 723 15.87 -20.95 16.21
N ARG A 724 15.09 -19.95 16.58
CA ARG A 724 15.51 -18.93 17.55
C ARG A 724 14.47 -18.79 18.66
N GLU A 725 14.96 -18.56 19.86
CA GLU A 725 14.16 -18.28 21.05
C GLU A 725 14.73 -17.05 21.77
N LYS A 726 13.84 -16.19 22.23
CA LYS A 726 14.20 -14.99 22.97
C LYS A 726 14.28 -15.30 24.47
N VAL A 727 15.34 -14.87 25.15
CA VAL A 727 15.52 -14.97 26.58
C VAL A 727 15.68 -13.58 27.19
N VAL A 728 15.01 -13.35 28.32
CA VAL A 728 15.14 -12.14 29.13
C VAL A 728 15.91 -12.47 30.40
N ARG A 729 17.03 -11.77 30.63
CA ARG A 729 17.82 -11.83 31.84
C ARG A 729 17.66 -10.58 32.67
#